data_d4f64bdb705d4e9fe8bb819b42d8f80d
#
_entry.id   d4f64bdb705d4e9fe8bb819b42d8f80d
#
_cell.length_a   1.000
_cell.length_b   1.000
_cell.length_c   1.000
_cell.angle_alpha   90.00
_cell.angle_beta   90.00
_cell.angle_gamma   90.00
#
_symmetry.space_group_name_H-M   'P 1'
#
loop_
_entity.id
_entity.type
_entity.pdbx_description
1 polymer ?
#
loop_
_entity_poly.entity_id
_entity_poly.type
_entity_poly.pdbx_seq_one_letter_code
_entity_poly.pdbx_strand_id
1 'polypeptide(L)'
;MKTGNLRRLFGYTFRYKWSFFISVLGFISFAFADIAAVEWIRRIIALINSEEQQFGTILAVSLIFIALGRGVGFFVGNYFMSRVGFGIVRDLRSELFKKLHYLPKSYFDANQSGQLINRITFTTTQVSGAASNAVKTLVREGFLLVGLFIYLLVLNFKLTLLLIVTAPLIALIVYVAGKRLKKLAKKIQTAMGDVTHIASEAVDGHVEIKSFNAQEYENSRFFEANDSNKNQNLKLEATGNLATPIIQVLVSISLSIVAYFALGQQLGITLDAETFVAFFTAAGLMAKPIRQLSNINMIIQKGLAAANEIFEQLDHEIETDEGKNETEISGRIEFRNVDFAYDKSGLVLNNINFEIDDNETIAIVGKSGSGKSTLANLIPRFYNHTSGEILIDSIPVSDFALNHLRSSISIVNQSPSLFNDTISKNIAYGDDSIDVDKLKKSAELSGCSEFIENLPEGYESEIGDDGVLLSGGQRQRLAIARAFYKDSPIIILDEATSALDTESELIVQEALEKLTSNRTTIVIAHRLSTIENADKILVLDKGHIVESGTHDDLIENKSVYHSLYKNKFEDSPKDKTKQTQELQLYMPEYDDEESTSFVVDSWYKKSLWLYLLYPFSMLFSLLTSRRRKRYLENKVESFKSEVPVIVVGNLTIGGTGKTPLVKYIASELL
;
A
#
# COMPACT_ATOMS: atom_id res chain seq x y z
N MET A 1 -9.09 -24.20 -10.72
CA MET A 1 -7.83 -23.74 -10.10
C MET A 1 -6.72 -23.87 -11.14
N LYS A 2 -6.08 -22.78 -11.55
CA LYS A 2 -4.99 -22.85 -12.54
C LYS A 2 -3.77 -23.52 -11.90
N THR A 3 -3.54 -24.80 -12.20
CA THR A 3 -2.38 -25.59 -11.78
C THR A 3 -1.04 -24.97 -12.22
N GLY A 4 -1.07 -24.05 -13.17
CA GLY A 4 0.07 -23.31 -13.67
C GLY A 4 0.75 -22.40 -12.63
N ASN A 5 0.00 -21.78 -11.72
CA ASN A 5 0.57 -20.83 -10.76
C ASN A 5 1.41 -21.50 -9.65
N LEU A 6 1.05 -22.73 -9.25
CA LEU A 6 1.91 -23.54 -8.38
C LEU A 6 3.25 -23.87 -9.06
N ARG A 7 3.22 -24.31 -10.31
CA ARG A 7 4.44 -24.63 -11.07
C ARG A 7 5.33 -23.40 -11.23
N ARG A 8 4.73 -22.22 -11.46
CA ARG A 8 5.42 -20.94 -11.57
C ARG A 8 6.08 -20.56 -10.24
N LEU A 9 5.37 -20.75 -9.11
CA LEU A 9 5.91 -20.51 -7.78
C LEU A 9 7.09 -21.42 -7.44
N PHE A 10 7.03 -22.71 -7.81
CA PHE A 10 8.17 -23.60 -7.69
C PHE A 10 9.34 -23.17 -8.59
N GLY A 11 9.09 -22.56 -9.73
CA GLY A 11 10.13 -21.98 -10.59
C GLY A 11 10.98 -20.92 -9.85
N TYR A 12 10.35 -20.06 -9.03
CA TYR A 12 11.09 -19.09 -8.19
C TYR A 12 11.92 -19.81 -7.11
N THR A 13 11.42 -20.89 -6.53
CA THR A 13 12.19 -21.68 -5.56
C THR A 13 13.44 -22.28 -6.20
N PHE A 14 13.36 -22.73 -7.46
CA PHE A 14 14.49 -23.31 -8.20
C PHE A 14 15.59 -22.30 -8.54
N ARG A 15 15.30 -20.99 -8.55
CA ARG A 15 16.35 -19.94 -8.67
C ARG A 15 17.34 -20.03 -7.51
N TYR A 16 16.89 -20.51 -6.35
CA TYR A 16 17.68 -20.66 -5.11
C TYR A 16 18.04 -22.13 -4.78
N LYS A 17 18.21 -22.97 -5.81
CA LYS A 17 18.41 -24.42 -5.70
C LYS A 17 19.47 -24.84 -4.68
N TRP A 18 20.59 -24.13 -4.60
CA TRP A 18 21.66 -24.46 -3.65
C TRP A 18 21.24 -24.20 -2.21
N SER A 19 20.64 -23.06 -1.92
CA SER A 19 20.10 -22.77 -0.59
C SER A 19 18.99 -23.74 -0.20
N PHE A 20 18.13 -24.10 -1.15
CA PHE A 20 17.10 -25.11 -0.93
C PHE A 20 17.72 -26.49 -0.58
N PHE A 21 18.70 -26.94 -1.35
CA PHE A 21 19.39 -28.22 -1.13
C PHE A 21 20.10 -28.26 0.25
N ILE A 22 20.85 -27.22 0.60
CA ILE A 22 21.51 -27.12 1.91
C ILE A 22 20.48 -27.15 3.05
N SER A 23 19.35 -26.46 2.87
CA SER A 23 18.26 -26.50 3.84
C SER A 23 17.69 -27.91 4.04
N VAL A 24 17.46 -28.64 2.95
CA VAL A 24 16.99 -30.03 2.99
C VAL A 24 17.96 -30.91 3.73
N LEU A 25 19.28 -30.83 3.47
CA LEU A 25 20.31 -31.55 4.19
C LEU A 25 20.31 -31.21 5.69
N GLY A 26 20.14 -29.92 6.02
CA GLY A 26 19.99 -29.49 7.43
C GLY A 26 18.79 -30.11 8.11
N PHE A 27 17.64 -30.21 7.45
CA PHE A 27 16.45 -30.88 8.03
C PHE A 27 16.57 -32.39 8.11
N ILE A 28 17.26 -33.05 7.18
CA ILE A 28 17.59 -34.46 7.26
C ILE A 28 18.50 -34.70 8.46
N SER A 29 19.56 -33.90 8.64
CA SER A 29 20.44 -33.97 9.81
C SER A 29 19.67 -33.79 11.13
N PHE A 30 18.76 -32.81 11.16
CA PHE A 30 17.88 -32.59 12.32
C PHE A 30 16.99 -33.79 12.62
N ALA A 31 16.33 -34.39 11.63
CA ALA A 31 15.46 -35.53 11.78
C ALA A 31 16.27 -36.80 12.23
N PHE A 32 17.45 -36.97 11.65
CA PHE A 32 18.35 -38.04 12.03
C PHE A 32 18.81 -37.90 13.49
N ALA A 33 19.15 -36.68 13.93
CA ALA A 33 19.55 -36.43 15.31
C ALA A 33 18.40 -36.69 16.33
N ASP A 34 17.15 -36.33 15.96
CA ASP A 34 15.98 -36.65 16.81
C ASP A 34 15.75 -38.15 16.95
N ILE A 35 15.94 -38.95 15.89
CA ILE A 35 15.88 -40.40 15.92
C ILE A 35 17.05 -40.99 16.72
N ALA A 36 18.25 -40.44 16.51
CA ALA A 36 19.44 -40.84 17.27
C ALA A 36 19.29 -40.58 18.79
N ALA A 37 18.56 -39.52 19.17
CA ALA A 37 18.26 -39.26 20.57
C ALA A 37 17.34 -40.31 21.18
N VAL A 38 16.37 -40.84 20.42
CA VAL A 38 15.52 -41.97 20.88
C VAL A 38 16.34 -43.25 21.01
N GLU A 39 17.19 -43.55 20.03
CA GLU A 39 18.09 -44.71 20.08
C GLU A 39 19.10 -44.59 21.25
N TRP A 40 19.55 -43.37 21.55
CA TRP A 40 20.39 -43.08 22.70
C TRP A 40 19.70 -43.43 24.02
N ILE A 41 18.41 -43.06 24.18
CA ILE A 41 17.60 -43.45 25.36
C ILE A 41 17.52 -44.97 25.46
N ARG A 42 17.28 -45.67 24.35
CA ARG A 42 17.26 -47.13 24.33
C ARG A 42 18.56 -47.73 24.84
N ARG A 43 19.70 -47.25 24.34
CA ARG A 43 21.02 -47.75 24.71
C ARG A 43 21.40 -47.48 26.17
N ILE A 44 21.01 -46.30 26.70
CA ILE A 44 21.24 -46.02 28.15
C ILE A 44 20.47 -46.97 29.03
N ILE A 45 19.21 -47.26 28.72
CA ILE A 45 18.41 -48.18 29.50
C ILE A 45 18.99 -49.62 29.42
N ALA A 46 19.44 -50.01 28.23
CA ALA A 46 20.13 -51.29 28.06
C ALA A 46 21.40 -51.38 28.91
N LEU A 47 22.21 -50.31 28.96
CA LEU A 47 23.43 -50.29 29.83
C LEU A 47 23.13 -50.27 31.33
N ILE A 48 22.05 -49.62 31.77
CA ILE A 48 21.63 -49.61 33.17
C ILE A 48 21.24 -51.05 33.59
N ASN A 49 20.65 -51.80 32.67
CA ASN A 49 20.24 -53.21 32.93
C ASN A 49 21.38 -54.21 32.74
N SER A 50 22.50 -53.84 32.11
CA SER A 50 23.69 -54.66 31.94
C SER A 50 24.75 -54.25 32.97
N GLU A 51 25.55 -55.23 33.46
CA GLU A 51 26.67 -54.93 34.39
C GLU A 51 27.89 -54.26 33.70
N GLU A 52 27.85 -54.03 32.40
CA GLU A 52 28.95 -53.45 31.62
C GLU A 52 28.98 -51.88 31.68
N GLN A 53 29.63 -51.35 32.71
CA GLN A 53 29.77 -49.89 32.90
C GLN A 53 30.82 -49.20 31.97
N GLN A 54 31.65 -50.01 31.26
CA GLN A 54 32.77 -49.44 30.46
C GLN A 54 32.36 -48.46 29.30
N PHE A 55 31.17 -48.60 28.78
CA PHE A 55 30.69 -47.73 27.65
C PHE A 55 29.92 -46.47 28.08
N GLY A 56 29.69 -46.28 29.39
CA GLY A 56 28.89 -45.17 29.89
C GLY A 56 29.42 -43.79 29.54
N THR A 57 30.75 -43.59 29.55
CA THR A 57 31.38 -42.30 29.20
C THR A 57 31.21 -41.96 27.71
N ILE A 58 31.40 -42.93 26.81
CA ILE A 58 31.23 -42.76 25.37
C ILE A 58 29.78 -42.41 25.05
N LEU A 59 28.84 -43.07 25.70
CA LEU A 59 27.42 -42.80 25.50
C LEU A 59 27.03 -41.43 26.05
N ALA A 60 27.54 -41.01 27.21
CA ALA A 60 27.31 -39.67 27.75
C ALA A 60 27.83 -38.57 26.80
N VAL A 61 29.04 -38.74 26.27
CA VAL A 61 29.63 -37.77 25.31
C VAL A 61 28.85 -37.76 23.99
N SER A 62 28.32 -38.89 23.51
CA SER A 62 27.57 -38.98 22.26
C SER A 62 26.29 -38.13 22.27
N LEU A 63 25.67 -37.91 23.44
CA LEU A 63 24.49 -36.99 23.56
C LEU A 63 24.84 -35.57 23.18
N ILE A 64 26.04 -35.10 23.52
CA ILE A 64 26.50 -33.76 23.15
C ILE A 64 26.61 -33.66 21.63
N PHE A 65 27.15 -34.66 20.95
CA PHE A 65 27.26 -34.67 19.49
C PHE A 65 25.88 -34.77 18.82
N ILE A 66 24.94 -35.52 19.36
CA ILE A 66 23.56 -35.60 18.89
C ILE A 66 22.90 -34.22 19.04
N ALA A 67 23.05 -33.56 20.20
CA ALA A 67 22.50 -32.23 20.45
C ALA A 67 23.12 -31.15 19.53
N LEU A 68 24.43 -31.22 19.32
CA LEU A 68 25.12 -30.32 18.37
C LEU A 68 24.65 -30.56 16.94
N GLY A 69 24.60 -31.81 16.48
CA GLY A 69 24.10 -32.16 15.14
C GLY A 69 22.65 -31.71 14.94
N ARG A 70 21.79 -31.88 15.96
CA ARG A 70 20.42 -31.38 15.98
C ARG A 70 20.35 -29.87 15.88
N GLY A 71 21.14 -29.13 16.68
CA GLY A 71 21.19 -27.66 16.70
C GLY A 71 21.69 -27.10 15.38
N VAL A 72 22.80 -27.61 14.87
CA VAL A 72 23.37 -27.23 13.59
C VAL A 72 22.39 -27.53 12.45
N GLY A 73 21.83 -28.73 12.39
CA GLY A 73 20.86 -29.13 11.39
C GLY A 73 19.62 -28.24 11.39
N PHE A 74 19.10 -27.90 12.58
CA PHE A 74 17.99 -26.94 12.73
C PHE A 74 18.35 -25.56 12.24
N PHE A 75 19.49 -25.03 12.63
CA PHE A 75 19.95 -23.70 12.23
C PHE A 75 20.14 -23.62 10.70
N VAL A 76 20.92 -24.52 10.13
CA VAL A 76 21.22 -24.57 8.70
C VAL A 76 19.92 -24.72 7.90
N GLY A 77 19.07 -25.68 8.27
CA GLY A 77 17.79 -25.91 7.61
C GLY A 77 16.91 -24.68 7.59
N ASN A 78 16.76 -24.00 8.74
CA ASN A 78 15.92 -22.80 8.84
C ASN A 78 16.53 -21.59 8.14
N TYR A 79 17.81 -21.33 8.32
CA TYR A 79 18.48 -20.17 7.73
C TYR A 79 18.43 -20.20 6.20
N PHE A 80 18.83 -21.32 5.60
CA PHE A 80 18.86 -21.43 4.15
C PHE A 80 17.45 -21.45 3.53
N MET A 81 16.45 -22.04 4.22
CA MET A 81 15.05 -21.96 3.76
C MET A 81 14.49 -20.53 3.87
N SER A 82 14.85 -19.79 4.92
CA SER A 82 14.48 -18.36 5.03
C SER A 82 15.12 -17.52 3.92
N ARG A 83 16.37 -17.83 3.56
CA ARG A 83 17.05 -17.20 2.42
C ARG A 83 16.31 -17.43 1.09
N VAL A 84 15.78 -18.63 0.87
CA VAL A 84 14.90 -18.93 -0.27
C VAL A 84 13.65 -18.05 -0.23
N GLY A 85 12.96 -18.02 0.93
CA GLY A 85 11.72 -17.26 1.09
C GLY A 85 11.90 -15.77 0.85
N PHE A 86 12.88 -15.13 1.49
CA PHE A 86 13.15 -13.71 1.30
C PHE A 86 13.68 -13.39 -0.11
N GLY A 87 14.40 -14.33 -0.73
CA GLY A 87 14.81 -14.22 -2.12
C GLY A 87 13.61 -14.15 -3.07
N ILE A 88 12.62 -15.02 -2.88
CA ILE A 88 11.37 -15.00 -3.66
C ILE A 88 10.61 -13.67 -3.46
N VAL A 89 10.53 -13.16 -2.22
CA VAL A 89 9.91 -11.84 -1.97
C VAL A 89 10.60 -10.73 -2.74
N ARG A 90 11.93 -10.70 -2.67
CA ARG A 90 12.73 -9.70 -3.39
C ARG A 90 12.47 -9.74 -4.90
N ASP A 91 12.51 -10.94 -5.48
CA ASP A 91 12.34 -11.11 -6.92
C ASP A 91 10.93 -10.71 -7.35
N LEU A 92 9.88 -11.17 -6.64
CA LEU A 92 8.49 -10.79 -6.92
C LEU A 92 8.25 -9.29 -6.79
N ARG A 93 8.79 -8.64 -5.75
CA ARG A 93 8.68 -7.19 -5.57
C ARG A 93 9.32 -6.43 -6.73
N SER A 94 10.53 -6.84 -7.11
CA SER A 94 11.25 -6.21 -8.22
C SER A 94 10.52 -6.40 -9.55
N GLU A 95 9.99 -7.60 -9.82
CA GLU A 95 9.23 -7.88 -11.04
C GLU A 95 7.90 -7.11 -11.06
N LEU A 96 7.16 -7.04 -9.94
CA LEU A 96 5.92 -6.26 -9.83
C LEU A 96 6.17 -4.77 -10.01
N PHE A 97 7.19 -4.23 -9.32
CA PHE A 97 7.53 -2.81 -9.42
C PHE A 97 7.95 -2.43 -10.84
N LYS A 98 8.80 -3.25 -11.47
CA LYS A 98 9.15 -3.06 -12.89
C LYS A 98 7.91 -3.11 -13.78
N LYS A 99 7.02 -4.09 -13.57
CA LYS A 99 5.80 -4.25 -14.37
C LYS A 99 4.88 -3.04 -14.28
N LEU A 100 4.75 -2.40 -13.08
CA LEU A 100 3.90 -1.21 -12.91
C LEU A 100 4.24 -0.09 -13.89
N HIS A 101 5.52 0.14 -14.20
CA HIS A 101 5.92 1.22 -15.11
C HIS A 101 5.51 1.00 -16.57
N TYR A 102 5.14 -0.23 -16.93
CA TYR A 102 4.74 -0.59 -18.29
C TYR A 102 3.26 -0.93 -18.42
N LEU A 103 2.49 -0.84 -17.33
CA LEU A 103 1.04 -1.06 -17.38
C LEU A 103 0.33 0.16 -17.95
N PRO A 104 -0.75 -0.04 -18.75
CA PRO A 104 -1.52 1.05 -19.32
C PRO A 104 -2.25 1.87 -18.26
N LYS A 105 -2.51 3.14 -18.56
CA LYS A 105 -3.22 4.06 -17.65
C LYS A 105 -4.58 3.50 -17.19
N SER A 106 -5.30 2.81 -18.06
CA SER A 106 -6.57 2.15 -17.75
C SER A 106 -6.49 1.16 -16.59
N TYR A 107 -5.33 0.53 -16.39
CA TYR A 107 -5.10 -0.36 -15.25
C TYR A 107 -5.09 0.41 -13.92
N PHE A 108 -4.47 1.60 -13.90
CA PHE A 108 -4.43 2.45 -12.70
C PHE A 108 -5.79 3.08 -12.40
N ASP A 109 -6.57 3.43 -13.41
CA ASP A 109 -7.93 3.95 -13.23
C ASP A 109 -8.89 2.90 -12.66
N ALA A 110 -8.67 1.62 -12.99
CA ALA A 110 -9.46 0.48 -12.50
C ALA A 110 -9.03 -0.04 -11.12
N ASN A 111 -7.83 0.33 -10.64
CA ASN A 111 -7.25 -0.19 -9.40
C ASN A 111 -6.85 0.94 -8.44
N GLN A 112 -7.27 0.86 -7.19
CA GLN A 112 -6.89 1.83 -6.17
C GLN A 112 -5.40 1.73 -5.83
N SER A 113 -4.71 2.87 -5.66
CA SER A 113 -3.28 2.94 -5.34
C SER A 113 -2.91 2.12 -4.09
N GLY A 114 -3.73 2.18 -3.03
CA GLY A 114 -3.53 1.39 -1.81
C GLY A 114 -3.52 -0.12 -2.06
N GLN A 115 -4.35 -0.62 -3.00
CA GLN A 115 -4.35 -2.05 -3.37
C GLN A 115 -3.07 -2.44 -4.09
N LEU A 116 -2.59 -1.61 -5.01
CA LEU A 116 -1.34 -1.85 -5.76
C LEU A 116 -0.13 -1.86 -4.82
N ILE A 117 -0.04 -0.91 -3.89
CA ILE A 117 0.99 -0.86 -2.86
C ILE A 117 0.92 -2.11 -1.97
N ASN A 118 -0.27 -2.52 -1.54
CA ASN A 118 -0.48 -3.71 -0.72
C ASN A 118 -0.03 -5.00 -1.43
N ARG A 119 -0.24 -5.11 -2.75
CA ARG A 119 0.25 -6.25 -3.55
C ARG A 119 1.77 -6.36 -3.49
N ILE A 120 2.50 -5.25 -3.62
CA ILE A 120 3.97 -5.24 -3.57
C ILE A 120 4.48 -5.48 -2.14
N THR A 121 3.89 -4.86 -1.14
CA THR A 121 4.43 -4.86 0.23
C THR A 121 4.01 -6.09 1.02
N PHE A 122 2.73 -6.41 1.05
CA PHE A 122 2.15 -7.44 1.91
C PHE A 122 1.84 -8.75 1.18
N THR A 123 1.15 -8.70 0.02
CA THR A 123 0.74 -9.93 -0.68
C THR A 123 1.95 -10.78 -1.10
N THR A 124 3.06 -10.15 -1.50
CA THR A 124 4.33 -10.85 -1.80
C THR A 124 4.88 -11.64 -0.61
N THR A 125 4.74 -11.13 0.63
CA THR A 125 5.18 -11.83 1.84
C THR A 125 4.32 -13.06 2.13
N GLN A 126 3.03 -13.02 1.83
CA GLN A 126 2.14 -14.18 1.96
C GLN A 126 2.53 -15.32 1.00
N VAL A 127 2.91 -14.98 -0.23
CA VAL A 127 3.42 -15.95 -1.21
C VAL A 127 4.71 -16.63 -0.69
N SER A 128 5.64 -15.85 -0.15
CA SER A 128 6.85 -16.38 0.46
C SER A 128 6.52 -17.29 1.64
N GLY A 129 5.55 -16.94 2.46
CA GLY A 129 5.09 -17.78 3.57
C GLY A 129 4.67 -19.18 3.11
N ALA A 130 3.97 -19.29 1.97
CA ALA A 130 3.62 -20.57 1.37
C ALA A 130 4.83 -21.29 0.75
N ALA A 131 5.64 -20.54 -0.01
CA ALA A 131 6.78 -21.12 -0.72
C ALA A 131 7.91 -21.58 0.21
N SER A 132 8.11 -20.92 1.37
CA SER A 132 9.17 -21.27 2.32
C SER A 132 8.65 -22.03 3.54
N ASN A 133 7.63 -21.51 4.25
CA ASN A 133 7.17 -22.12 5.50
C ASN A 133 6.43 -23.45 5.28
N ALA A 134 5.60 -23.56 4.22
CA ALA A 134 4.95 -24.82 3.92
C ALA A 134 5.97 -25.87 3.49
N VAL A 135 6.93 -25.52 2.64
CA VAL A 135 8.00 -26.42 2.20
C VAL A 135 8.90 -26.81 3.36
N LYS A 136 9.30 -25.85 4.20
CA LYS A 136 10.06 -26.07 5.43
C LYS A 136 9.37 -27.11 6.33
N THR A 137 8.09 -26.90 6.61
CA THR A 137 7.32 -27.80 7.47
C THR A 137 7.16 -29.17 6.81
N LEU A 138 6.86 -29.21 5.51
CA LEU A 138 6.74 -30.46 4.76
C LEU A 138 8.04 -31.28 4.81
N VAL A 139 9.17 -30.64 4.54
CA VAL A 139 10.46 -31.31 4.51
C VAL A 139 10.89 -31.75 5.91
N ARG A 140 10.91 -30.81 6.86
CA ARG A 140 11.36 -31.10 8.23
C ARG A 140 10.51 -32.16 8.92
N GLU A 141 9.20 -31.92 8.99
CA GLU A 141 8.28 -32.81 9.70
C GLU A 141 8.02 -34.07 8.89
N GLY A 142 8.08 -34.02 7.56
CA GLY A 142 7.98 -35.19 6.71
C GLY A 142 9.13 -36.15 6.90
N PHE A 143 10.38 -35.69 6.87
CA PHE A 143 11.54 -36.53 7.14
C PHE A 143 11.54 -37.09 8.55
N LEU A 144 11.17 -36.29 9.56
CA LEU A 144 11.07 -36.74 10.93
C LEU A 144 9.99 -37.83 11.09
N LEU A 145 8.80 -37.62 10.52
CA LEU A 145 7.69 -38.58 10.57
C LEU A 145 8.05 -39.89 9.89
N VAL A 146 8.59 -39.82 8.67
CA VAL A 146 9.02 -41.02 7.91
C VAL A 146 10.14 -41.73 8.63
N GLY A 147 11.13 -41.01 9.14
CA GLY A 147 12.24 -41.60 9.87
C GLY A 147 11.81 -42.26 11.18
N LEU A 148 10.94 -41.62 11.99
CA LEU A 148 10.38 -42.24 13.20
C LEU A 148 9.52 -43.46 12.86
N PHE A 149 8.76 -43.41 11.77
CA PHE A 149 7.94 -44.53 11.33
C PHE A 149 8.79 -45.72 10.91
N ILE A 150 9.86 -45.52 10.15
CA ILE A 150 10.83 -46.57 9.80
C ILE A 150 11.50 -47.12 11.05
N TYR A 151 11.89 -46.25 11.99
CA TYR A 151 12.49 -46.66 13.24
C TYR A 151 11.57 -47.58 14.08
N LEU A 152 10.26 -47.24 14.18
CA LEU A 152 9.24 -48.06 14.83
C LEU A 152 9.06 -49.42 14.15
N LEU A 153 9.08 -49.47 12.80
CA LEU A 153 9.02 -50.75 12.05
C LEU A 153 10.21 -51.65 12.33
N VAL A 154 11.41 -51.07 12.47
CA VAL A 154 12.65 -51.81 12.79
C VAL A 154 12.63 -52.29 14.24
N LEU A 155 12.12 -51.50 15.19
CA LEU A 155 12.00 -51.88 16.58
C LEU A 155 11.03 -53.06 16.78
N ASN A 156 9.82 -52.93 16.26
CA ASN A 156 8.82 -53.98 16.32
C ASN A 156 7.69 -53.81 15.29
N PHE A 157 7.70 -54.62 14.24
CA PHE A 157 6.73 -54.55 13.16
C PHE A 157 5.27 -54.78 13.64
N LYS A 158 5.04 -55.75 14.54
CA LYS A 158 3.69 -56.11 15.02
C LYS A 158 3.05 -54.96 15.80
N LEU A 159 3.81 -54.30 16.69
CA LEU A 159 3.32 -53.18 17.47
C LEU A 159 3.08 -51.92 16.58
N THR A 160 3.93 -51.73 15.58
CA THR A 160 3.74 -50.64 14.63
C THR A 160 2.48 -50.84 13.80
N LEU A 161 2.14 -52.08 13.42
CA LEU A 161 0.90 -52.38 12.72
C LEU A 161 -0.35 -52.02 13.57
N LEU A 162 -0.33 -52.29 14.89
CA LEU A 162 -1.40 -51.86 15.80
C LEU A 162 -1.54 -50.36 15.84
N LEU A 163 -0.44 -49.61 15.79
CA LEU A 163 -0.44 -48.17 15.80
C LEU A 163 -1.05 -47.62 14.48
N ILE A 164 -0.83 -48.28 13.33
CA ILE A 164 -1.42 -47.90 12.03
C ILE A 164 -2.94 -48.02 12.04
N VAL A 165 -3.53 -48.93 12.79
CA VAL A 165 -5.00 -49.08 12.85
C VAL A 165 -5.72 -47.81 13.32
N THR A 166 -5.05 -46.99 14.15
CA THR A 166 -5.61 -45.71 14.62
C THR A 166 -5.38 -44.55 13.66
N ALA A 167 -4.48 -44.67 12.68
CA ALA A 167 -4.14 -43.61 11.74
C ALA A 167 -5.35 -43.07 10.91
N PRO A 168 -6.28 -43.92 10.42
CA PRO A 168 -7.47 -43.48 9.71
C PRO A 168 -8.36 -42.56 10.56
N LEU A 169 -8.50 -42.81 11.85
CA LEU A 169 -9.29 -42.01 12.76
C LEU A 169 -8.66 -40.62 12.98
N ILE A 170 -7.34 -40.57 13.15
CA ILE A 170 -6.59 -39.31 13.22
C ILE A 170 -6.72 -38.54 11.91
N ALA A 171 -6.56 -39.21 10.77
CA ALA A 171 -6.74 -38.58 9.45
C ALA A 171 -8.14 -37.96 9.25
N LEU A 172 -9.19 -38.65 9.73
CA LEU A 172 -10.58 -38.13 9.66
C LEU A 172 -10.72 -36.85 10.49
N ILE A 173 -10.21 -36.78 11.70
CA ILE A 173 -10.26 -35.60 12.57
C ILE A 173 -9.52 -34.44 11.91
N VAL A 174 -8.32 -34.68 11.40
CA VAL A 174 -7.52 -33.70 10.67
C VAL A 174 -8.26 -33.17 9.46
N TYR A 175 -8.92 -34.02 8.68
CA TYR A 175 -9.71 -33.64 7.53
C TYR A 175 -10.89 -32.75 7.91
N VAL A 176 -11.67 -33.15 8.93
CA VAL A 176 -12.85 -32.38 9.39
C VAL A 176 -12.43 -31.03 9.96
N ALA A 177 -11.39 -31.00 10.80
CA ALA A 177 -10.84 -29.76 11.34
C ALA A 177 -10.32 -28.85 10.21
N GLY A 178 -9.58 -29.40 9.27
CA GLY A 178 -9.03 -28.65 8.12
C GLY A 178 -10.12 -28.01 7.26
N LYS A 179 -11.23 -28.72 6.97
CA LYS A 179 -12.37 -28.20 6.22
C LYS A 179 -13.03 -27.03 6.97
N ARG A 180 -13.19 -27.13 8.29
CA ARG A 180 -13.77 -26.08 9.14
C ARG A 180 -12.84 -24.87 9.24
N LEU A 181 -11.54 -25.07 9.45
CA LEU A 181 -10.52 -24.02 9.50
C LEU A 181 -10.49 -23.22 8.19
N LYS A 182 -10.54 -23.89 7.02
CA LYS A 182 -10.61 -23.22 5.71
C LYS A 182 -11.85 -22.31 5.58
N LYS A 183 -13.01 -22.76 6.03
CA LYS A 183 -14.25 -21.94 6.01
C LYS A 183 -14.13 -20.72 6.92
N LEU A 184 -13.56 -20.89 8.11
CA LEU A 184 -13.36 -19.80 9.08
C LEU A 184 -12.31 -18.79 8.58
N ALA A 185 -11.20 -19.24 7.99
CA ALA A 185 -10.20 -18.38 7.42
C ALA A 185 -10.76 -17.43 6.34
N LYS A 186 -11.66 -17.94 5.47
CA LYS A 186 -12.37 -17.10 4.48
C LYS A 186 -13.24 -16.03 5.16
N LYS A 187 -13.98 -16.39 6.24
CA LYS A 187 -14.81 -15.43 6.99
C LYS A 187 -13.98 -14.35 7.69
N ILE A 188 -12.80 -14.72 8.22
CA ILE A 188 -11.88 -13.76 8.83
C ILE A 188 -11.38 -12.76 7.80
N GLN A 189 -11.05 -13.22 6.58
CA GLN A 189 -10.59 -12.34 5.51
C GLN A 189 -11.68 -11.33 5.11
N THR A 190 -12.94 -11.74 5.00
CA THR A 190 -14.05 -10.82 4.74
C THR A 190 -14.23 -9.83 5.89
N ALA A 191 -14.31 -10.31 7.14
CA ALA A 191 -14.46 -9.43 8.31
C ALA A 191 -13.29 -8.46 8.50
N MET A 192 -12.06 -8.84 8.11
CA MET A 192 -10.92 -7.93 8.12
C MET A 192 -11.01 -6.88 7.01
N GLY A 193 -11.58 -7.26 5.86
CA GLY A 193 -11.90 -6.32 4.79
C GLY A 193 -12.85 -5.22 5.27
N ASP A 194 -13.91 -5.60 5.99
CA ASP A 194 -14.90 -4.65 6.56
C ASP A 194 -14.22 -3.69 7.55
N VAL A 195 -13.36 -4.20 8.45
CA VAL A 195 -12.59 -3.36 9.41
C VAL A 195 -11.69 -2.38 8.67
N THR A 196 -10.98 -2.85 7.63
CA THR A 196 -10.07 -1.99 6.85
C THR A 196 -10.85 -0.92 6.08
N HIS A 197 -12.00 -1.28 5.51
CA HIS A 197 -12.85 -0.36 4.77
C HIS A 197 -13.34 0.79 5.67
N ILE A 198 -13.95 0.46 6.82
CA ILE A 198 -14.44 1.46 7.77
C ILE A 198 -13.30 2.34 8.29
N ALA A 199 -12.11 1.77 8.57
CA ALA A 199 -10.95 2.53 8.99
C ALA A 199 -10.47 3.50 7.90
N SER A 200 -10.45 3.08 6.64
CA SER A 200 -10.09 3.94 5.51
C SER A 200 -11.09 5.08 5.34
N GLU A 201 -12.40 4.78 5.33
CA GLU A 201 -13.45 5.80 5.27
C GLU A 201 -13.31 6.85 6.39
N ALA A 202 -12.99 6.40 7.62
CA ALA A 202 -12.84 7.29 8.75
C ALA A 202 -11.59 8.18 8.65
N VAL A 203 -10.51 7.68 8.05
CA VAL A 203 -9.29 8.49 7.81
C VAL A 203 -9.53 9.50 6.69
N ASP A 204 -10.11 9.06 5.59
CA ASP A 204 -10.38 9.91 4.43
C ASP A 204 -11.45 10.98 4.76
N GLY A 205 -12.51 10.60 5.48
CA GLY A 205 -13.62 11.45 5.89
C GLY A 205 -13.46 12.09 7.28
N HIS A 206 -12.22 12.27 7.78
CA HIS A 206 -12.01 12.78 9.15
C HIS A 206 -12.55 14.19 9.40
N VAL A 207 -12.60 15.02 8.37
CA VAL A 207 -13.17 16.39 8.44
C VAL A 207 -14.68 16.31 8.57
N GLU A 208 -15.33 15.47 7.77
CA GLU A 208 -16.78 15.24 7.78
C GLU A 208 -17.22 14.66 9.13
N ILE A 209 -16.49 13.65 9.63
CA ILE A 209 -16.80 13.06 10.94
C ILE A 209 -16.77 14.12 12.04
N LYS A 210 -15.79 15.05 12.00
CA LYS A 210 -15.71 16.13 12.98
C LYS A 210 -16.78 17.20 12.76
N SER A 211 -17.07 17.56 11.51
CA SER A 211 -18.03 18.63 11.19
C SER A 211 -19.47 18.22 11.52
N PHE A 212 -19.78 16.92 11.40
CA PHE A 212 -21.11 16.37 11.74
C PHE A 212 -21.20 15.78 13.15
N ASN A 213 -20.15 15.89 13.98
CA ASN A 213 -20.07 15.29 15.31
C ASN A 213 -20.39 13.78 15.32
N ALA A 214 -19.98 13.08 14.24
CA ALA A 214 -20.34 11.67 13.99
C ALA A 214 -19.38 10.66 14.63
N GLN A 215 -18.50 11.08 15.59
CA GLN A 215 -17.47 10.22 16.16
C GLN A 215 -18.03 8.96 16.82
N GLU A 216 -19.12 9.08 17.60
CA GLU A 216 -19.73 7.95 18.28
C GLU A 216 -20.40 6.98 17.30
N TYR A 217 -20.97 7.49 16.22
CA TYR A 217 -21.54 6.67 15.14
C TYR A 217 -20.45 5.83 14.45
N GLU A 218 -19.32 6.46 14.07
CA GLU A 218 -18.21 5.74 13.41
C GLU A 218 -17.50 4.78 14.38
N ASN A 219 -17.33 5.17 15.66
CA ASN A 219 -16.82 4.27 16.68
C ASN A 219 -17.67 3.01 16.83
N SER A 220 -19.00 3.16 16.80
CA SER A 220 -19.94 2.03 16.88
C SER A 220 -19.81 1.11 15.65
N ARG A 221 -19.78 1.68 14.43
CA ARG A 221 -19.56 0.93 13.19
C ARG A 221 -18.27 0.12 13.22
N PHE A 222 -17.17 0.79 13.61
CA PHE A 222 -15.86 0.15 13.73
C PHE A 222 -15.87 -0.95 14.78
N PHE A 223 -16.47 -0.70 15.94
CA PHE A 223 -16.56 -1.67 17.02
C PHE A 223 -17.30 -2.95 16.58
N GLU A 224 -18.44 -2.83 15.90
CA GLU A 224 -19.21 -3.97 15.39
C GLU A 224 -18.39 -4.82 14.40
N ALA A 225 -17.72 -4.19 13.44
CA ALA A 225 -16.88 -4.87 12.47
C ALA A 225 -15.69 -5.56 13.15
N ASN A 226 -15.04 -4.87 14.09
CA ASN A 226 -13.90 -5.38 14.85
C ASN A 226 -14.30 -6.53 15.79
N ASP A 227 -15.46 -6.45 16.44
CA ASP A 227 -15.98 -7.54 17.26
C ASP A 227 -16.35 -8.76 16.42
N SER A 228 -16.93 -8.55 15.24
CA SER A 228 -17.16 -9.62 14.26
C SER A 228 -15.87 -10.32 13.88
N ASN A 229 -14.79 -9.56 13.56
CA ASN A 229 -13.47 -10.09 13.24
C ASN A 229 -12.90 -10.88 14.42
N LYS A 230 -12.94 -10.32 15.64
CA LYS A 230 -12.52 -11.01 16.89
C LYS A 230 -13.24 -12.34 17.03
N ASN A 231 -14.57 -12.36 16.87
CA ASN A 231 -15.37 -13.57 17.07
C ASN A 231 -15.06 -14.67 16.03
N GLN A 232 -14.74 -14.29 14.77
CA GLN A 232 -14.29 -15.27 13.77
C GLN A 232 -12.89 -15.82 14.09
N ASN A 233 -11.97 -14.98 14.56
CA ASN A 233 -10.66 -15.41 15.01
C ASN A 233 -10.74 -16.34 16.21
N LEU A 234 -11.58 -16.05 17.20
CA LEU A 234 -11.81 -16.95 18.36
C LEU A 234 -12.36 -18.32 17.94
N LYS A 235 -13.28 -18.35 16.95
CA LYS A 235 -13.80 -19.62 16.41
C LYS A 235 -12.72 -20.43 15.69
N LEU A 236 -11.80 -19.74 14.98
CA LEU A 236 -10.66 -20.39 14.31
C LEU A 236 -9.69 -20.97 15.34
N GLU A 237 -9.30 -20.19 16.36
CA GLU A 237 -8.44 -20.61 17.43
C GLU A 237 -9.04 -21.78 18.23
N ALA A 238 -10.32 -21.68 18.58
CA ALA A 238 -11.03 -22.77 19.25
C ALA A 238 -11.03 -24.07 18.43
N THR A 239 -11.24 -23.98 17.11
CA THR A 239 -11.23 -25.14 16.22
C THR A 239 -9.82 -25.77 16.12
N GLY A 240 -8.77 -24.93 15.98
CA GLY A 240 -7.38 -25.38 15.90
C GLY A 240 -6.90 -25.99 17.22
N ASN A 241 -7.19 -25.32 18.34
CA ASN A 241 -6.75 -25.75 19.66
C ASN A 241 -7.51 -26.98 20.17
N LEU A 242 -8.77 -27.17 19.78
CA LEU A 242 -9.52 -28.38 20.14
C LEU A 242 -9.03 -29.64 19.41
N ALA A 243 -8.58 -29.50 18.18
CA ALA A 243 -8.05 -30.63 17.41
C ALA A 243 -6.81 -31.26 18.07
N THR A 244 -5.97 -30.43 18.71
CA THR A 244 -4.74 -30.91 19.38
C THR A 244 -4.99 -31.88 20.55
N PRO A 245 -5.80 -31.54 21.57
CA PRO A 245 -6.11 -32.50 22.67
C PRO A 245 -6.79 -33.77 22.17
N ILE A 246 -7.70 -33.66 21.17
CA ILE A 246 -8.37 -34.82 20.61
C ILE A 246 -7.35 -35.80 19.98
N ILE A 247 -6.41 -35.27 19.19
CA ILE A 247 -5.33 -36.08 18.61
C ILE A 247 -4.45 -36.70 19.71
N GLN A 248 -4.12 -35.91 20.74
CA GLN A 248 -3.33 -36.42 21.88
C GLN A 248 -4.03 -37.56 22.62
N VAL A 249 -5.32 -37.41 22.88
CA VAL A 249 -6.13 -38.50 23.52
C VAL A 249 -6.14 -39.74 22.64
N LEU A 250 -6.33 -39.61 21.32
CA LEU A 250 -6.28 -40.78 20.42
C LEU A 250 -4.91 -41.46 20.38
N VAL A 251 -3.82 -40.67 20.35
CA VAL A 251 -2.47 -41.19 20.42
C VAL A 251 -2.25 -41.92 21.77
N SER A 252 -2.74 -41.36 22.88
CA SER A 252 -2.65 -41.99 24.20
C SER A 252 -3.46 -43.27 24.26
N ILE A 253 -4.66 -43.33 23.69
CA ILE A 253 -5.45 -44.57 23.58
C ILE A 253 -4.69 -45.61 22.75
N SER A 254 -4.11 -45.20 21.63
CA SER A 254 -3.33 -46.08 20.77
C SER A 254 -2.12 -46.65 21.51
N LEU A 255 -1.40 -45.79 22.23
CA LEU A 255 -0.26 -46.20 23.05
C LEU A 255 -0.70 -47.13 24.21
N SER A 256 -1.84 -46.88 24.86
CA SER A 256 -2.41 -47.72 25.89
C SER A 256 -2.76 -49.11 25.35
N ILE A 257 -3.33 -49.22 24.18
CA ILE A 257 -3.60 -50.49 23.48
C ILE A 257 -2.30 -51.25 23.21
N VAL A 258 -1.30 -50.54 22.67
CA VAL A 258 0.04 -51.09 22.40
C VAL A 258 0.68 -51.57 23.69
N ALA A 259 0.58 -50.82 24.81
CA ALA A 259 1.10 -51.22 26.12
C ALA A 259 0.41 -52.49 26.64
N TYR A 260 -0.92 -52.54 26.51
CA TYR A 260 -1.68 -53.71 26.93
C TYR A 260 -1.23 -54.98 26.21
N PHE A 261 -1.06 -54.96 24.90
CA PHE A 261 -0.61 -56.09 24.11
C PHE A 261 0.89 -56.40 24.33
N ALA A 262 1.73 -55.40 24.57
CA ALA A 262 3.15 -55.55 24.82
C ALA A 262 3.43 -56.20 26.20
N LEU A 263 2.76 -55.72 27.26
CA LEU A 263 2.95 -56.21 28.63
C LEU A 263 2.23 -57.54 28.89
N GLY A 264 1.06 -57.72 28.18
CA GLY A 264 0.28 -58.98 28.34
C GLY A 264 0.84 -60.19 27.61
N GLN A 265 1.99 -60.07 26.92
CA GLN A 265 2.62 -61.16 26.13
C GLN A 265 1.65 -61.84 25.12
N GLN A 266 0.47 -61.17 24.89
CA GLN A 266 -0.48 -61.61 23.92
C GLN A 266 0.12 -61.33 22.54
N LEU A 267 -0.04 -62.13 21.56
CA LEU A 267 0.58 -62.11 20.24
C LEU A 267 2.05 -62.64 20.18
N GLY A 268 2.59 -63.26 21.25
CA GLY A 268 3.98 -63.74 21.29
C GLY A 268 4.99 -62.59 21.09
N ILE A 269 4.73 -61.44 21.69
CA ILE A 269 5.62 -60.29 21.68
C ILE A 269 6.30 -60.23 23.04
N THR A 270 7.60 -60.51 23.09
CA THR A 270 8.46 -60.22 24.23
C THR A 270 9.23 -58.96 23.95
N LEU A 271 9.09 -57.95 24.80
CA LEU A 271 9.81 -56.67 24.68
C LEU A 271 10.72 -56.48 25.89
N ASP A 272 11.97 -56.14 25.63
CA ASP A 272 12.87 -55.63 26.62
C ASP A 272 12.48 -54.22 27.06
N ALA A 273 12.80 -53.85 28.29
CA ALA A 273 12.43 -52.54 28.84
C ALA A 273 12.94 -51.35 27.97
N GLU A 274 14.15 -51.47 27.45
CA GLU A 274 14.75 -50.46 26.57
C GLU A 274 14.00 -50.29 25.25
N THR A 275 13.59 -51.41 24.63
CA THR A 275 12.81 -51.38 23.38
C THR A 275 11.41 -50.82 23.60
N PHE A 276 10.79 -51.15 24.74
CA PHE A 276 9.50 -50.61 25.14
C PHE A 276 9.55 -49.08 25.27
N VAL A 277 10.51 -48.54 26.05
CA VAL A 277 10.66 -47.10 26.27
C VAL A 277 10.98 -46.39 24.97
N ALA A 278 11.87 -46.92 24.13
CA ALA A 278 12.19 -46.33 22.82
C ALA A 278 10.98 -46.28 21.89
N PHE A 279 10.18 -47.37 21.85
CA PHE A 279 8.97 -47.43 21.03
C PHE A 279 7.95 -46.36 21.44
N PHE A 280 7.68 -46.22 22.74
CA PHE A 280 6.74 -45.24 23.27
C PHE A 280 7.23 -43.81 23.04
N THR A 281 8.52 -43.57 23.24
CA THR A 281 9.11 -42.24 22.98
C THR A 281 9.01 -41.88 21.50
N ALA A 282 9.38 -42.77 20.58
CA ALA A 282 9.30 -42.55 19.15
C ALA A 282 7.85 -42.30 18.69
N ALA A 283 6.91 -43.15 19.17
CA ALA A 283 5.49 -42.97 18.81
C ALA A 283 4.89 -41.67 19.36
N GLY A 284 5.27 -41.27 20.59
CA GLY A 284 4.87 -39.99 21.19
C GLY A 284 5.40 -38.80 20.41
N LEU A 285 6.65 -38.85 19.94
CA LEU A 285 7.26 -37.80 19.12
C LEU A 285 6.58 -37.60 17.75
N MET A 286 5.88 -38.60 17.20
CA MET A 286 5.15 -38.50 15.95
C MET A 286 3.94 -37.54 16.01
N ALA A 287 3.38 -37.30 17.20
CA ALA A 287 2.20 -36.44 17.35
C ALA A 287 2.41 -34.99 16.84
N LYS A 288 3.60 -34.43 17.08
CA LYS A 288 3.96 -33.07 16.66
C LYS A 288 4.05 -32.93 15.14
N PRO A 289 4.83 -33.75 14.40
CA PRO A 289 4.86 -33.79 12.95
C PRO A 289 3.47 -33.91 12.30
N ILE A 290 2.66 -34.83 12.76
CA ILE A 290 1.30 -35.10 12.24
C ILE A 290 0.46 -33.81 12.31
N ARG A 291 0.48 -33.11 13.46
CA ARG A 291 -0.23 -31.87 13.66
C ARG A 291 0.28 -30.75 12.73
N GLN A 292 1.59 -30.60 12.61
CA GLN A 292 2.19 -29.55 11.78
C GLN A 292 1.92 -29.77 10.29
N LEU A 293 2.00 -30.99 9.80
CA LEU A 293 1.66 -31.38 8.44
C LEU A 293 0.16 -31.13 8.13
N SER A 294 -0.73 -31.30 9.10
CA SER A 294 -2.15 -31.02 8.94
C SER A 294 -2.44 -29.55 8.64
N ASN A 295 -1.66 -28.63 9.20
CA ASN A 295 -1.83 -27.20 9.04
C ASN A 295 -1.25 -26.65 7.72
N ILE A 296 -0.43 -27.43 7.01
CA ILE A 296 0.23 -27.01 5.74
C ILE A 296 -0.80 -26.60 4.69
N ASN A 297 -1.90 -27.32 4.58
CA ASN A 297 -2.90 -27.05 3.55
C ASN A 297 -3.45 -25.61 3.65
N MET A 298 -3.65 -25.10 4.87
CA MET A 298 -4.09 -23.71 5.09
C MET A 298 -3.04 -22.70 4.62
N ILE A 299 -1.76 -22.94 4.93
CA ILE A 299 -0.64 -22.08 4.52
C ILE A 299 -0.51 -22.05 3.00
N ILE A 300 -0.59 -23.22 2.35
CA ILE A 300 -0.53 -23.35 0.90
C ILE A 300 -1.72 -22.64 0.24
N GLN A 301 -2.95 -22.78 0.75
CA GLN A 301 -4.12 -22.12 0.17
C GLN A 301 -4.04 -20.58 0.28
N LYS A 302 -3.59 -20.04 1.41
CA LYS A 302 -3.36 -18.60 1.57
C LYS A 302 -2.32 -18.08 0.58
N GLY A 303 -1.18 -18.75 0.49
CA GLY A 303 -0.14 -18.33 -0.43
C GLY A 303 -0.48 -18.52 -1.91
N LEU A 304 -1.30 -19.52 -2.24
CA LEU A 304 -1.80 -19.71 -3.60
C LEU A 304 -2.80 -18.62 -4.01
N ALA A 305 -3.67 -18.18 -3.09
CA ALA A 305 -4.54 -17.05 -3.33
C ALA A 305 -3.74 -15.78 -3.60
N ALA A 306 -2.74 -15.49 -2.75
CA ALA A 306 -1.82 -14.37 -2.93
C ALA A 306 -1.01 -14.48 -4.24
N ALA A 307 -0.53 -15.68 -4.59
CA ALA A 307 0.20 -15.91 -5.84
C ALA A 307 -0.68 -15.68 -7.09
N ASN A 308 -1.96 -16.05 -7.03
CA ASN A 308 -2.89 -15.78 -8.12
C ASN A 308 -3.05 -14.28 -8.37
N GLU A 309 -3.22 -13.50 -7.32
CA GLU A 309 -3.34 -12.04 -7.40
C GLU A 309 -2.07 -11.38 -7.97
N ILE A 310 -0.89 -11.84 -7.54
CA ILE A 310 0.39 -11.34 -8.06
C ILE A 310 0.59 -11.70 -9.52
N PHE A 311 0.33 -12.97 -9.89
CA PHE A 311 0.54 -13.41 -11.26
C PHE A 311 -0.50 -12.82 -12.23
N GLU A 312 -1.71 -12.53 -11.79
CA GLU A 312 -2.69 -11.79 -12.56
C GLU A 312 -2.16 -10.40 -12.95
N GLN A 313 -1.55 -9.68 -12.01
CA GLN A 313 -0.92 -8.38 -12.28
C GLN A 313 0.32 -8.52 -13.20
N LEU A 314 1.17 -9.52 -12.97
CA LEU A 314 2.35 -9.75 -13.80
C LEU A 314 2.01 -10.18 -15.23
N ASP A 315 0.90 -10.89 -15.40
CA ASP A 315 0.42 -11.38 -16.71
C ASP A 315 -0.47 -10.37 -17.44
N HIS A 316 -0.83 -9.25 -16.78
CA HIS A 316 -1.59 -8.18 -17.44
C HIS A 316 -0.81 -7.64 -18.65
N GLU A 317 -1.52 -7.31 -19.70
CA GLU A 317 -0.92 -6.74 -20.90
C GLU A 317 -0.23 -5.40 -20.58
N ILE A 318 0.94 -5.19 -21.14
CA ILE A 318 1.66 -3.91 -21.06
C ILE A 318 1.16 -2.97 -22.16
N GLU A 319 1.52 -1.70 -22.06
CA GLU A 319 1.28 -0.76 -23.16
C GLU A 319 1.90 -1.31 -24.46
N THR A 320 1.11 -1.27 -25.55
CA THR A 320 1.60 -1.67 -26.87
C THR A 320 2.51 -0.59 -27.44
N ASP A 321 3.75 -0.95 -27.74
CA ASP A 321 4.73 -0.09 -28.41
C ASP A 321 5.20 -0.79 -29.70
N GLU A 322 4.33 -0.79 -30.70
CA GLU A 322 4.61 -1.39 -32.00
C GLU A 322 5.20 -0.37 -32.99
N GLY A 323 5.06 0.91 -32.70
CA GLY A 323 5.58 2.02 -33.49
C GLY A 323 7.10 2.07 -33.47
N LYS A 324 7.69 2.45 -34.62
CA LYS A 324 9.15 2.52 -34.81
C LYS A 324 9.59 3.88 -35.37
N ASN A 325 8.63 4.78 -35.64
CA ASN A 325 8.95 6.08 -36.20
C ASN A 325 9.53 6.98 -35.09
N GLU A 326 10.68 7.56 -35.37
CA GLU A 326 11.40 8.51 -34.50
C GLU A 326 11.70 9.81 -35.27
N THR A 327 10.91 10.12 -36.30
CA THR A 327 11.05 11.38 -37.04
C THR A 327 10.79 12.57 -36.11
N GLU A 328 11.57 13.62 -36.24
CA GLU A 328 11.40 14.87 -35.48
C GLU A 328 9.97 15.40 -35.64
N ILE A 329 9.35 15.73 -34.51
CA ILE A 329 7.96 16.18 -34.44
C ILE A 329 7.95 17.72 -34.43
N SER A 330 7.27 18.31 -35.44
CA SER A 330 7.03 19.75 -35.55
C SER A 330 5.84 20.20 -34.69
N GLY A 331 4.79 19.36 -34.62
CA GLY A 331 3.67 19.57 -33.72
C GLY A 331 2.30 19.74 -34.37
N ARG A 332 2.15 19.59 -35.71
CA ARG A 332 0.82 19.60 -36.35
C ARG A 332 0.03 18.36 -35.92
N ILE A 333 -1.19 18.56 -35.41
CA ILE A 333 -2.04 17.48 -34.89
C ILE A 333 -3.36 17.45 -35.66
N GLU A 334 -3.79 16.26 -36.09
CA GLU A 334 -5.04 16.11 -36.81
C GLU A 334 -5.83 14.90 -36.24
N PHE A 335 -7.12 15.12 -35.98
CA PHE A 335 -8.09 14.09 -35.59
C PHE A 335 -9.06 13.86 -36.75
N ARG A 336 -9.16 12.60 -37.22
CA ARG A 336 -10.04 12.19 -38.31
C ARG A 336 -11.03 11.14 -37.83
N ASN A 337 -12.31 11.55 -37.70
CA ASN A 337 -13.45 10.69 -37.33
C ASN A 337 -13.14 9.85 -36.08
N VAL A 338 -12.54 10.44 -35.04
CA VAL A 338 -12.08 9.72 -33.85
C VAL A 338 -13.22 9.45 -32.90
N ASP A 339 -13.43 8.17 -32.61
CA ASP A 339 -14.31 7.71 -31.53
C ASP A 339 -13.49 7.13 -30.37
N PHE A 340 -13.98 7.31 -29.16
CA PHE A 340 -13.35 6.73 -28.00
C PHE A 340 -14.36 6.33 -26.90
N ALA A 341 -14.11 5.16 -26.31
CA ALA A 341 -14.79 4.67 -25.10
C ALA A 341 -13.76 4.06 -24.14
N TYR A 342 -13.92 4.31 -22.84
CA TYR A 342 -13.07 3.67 -21.80
C TYR A 342 -13.35 2.18 -21.66
N ASP A 343 -14.61 1.80 -21.85
CA ASP A 343 -15.10 0.43 -21.78
C ASP A 343 -16.26 0.22 -22.76
N LYS A 344 -17.01 -0.86 -22.60
CA LYS A 344 -18.18 -1.18 -23.45
C LYS A 344 -19.45 -0.39 -23.08
N SER A 345 -19.40 0.54 -22.14
CA SER A 345 -20.58 1.25 -21.60
C SER A 345 -21.08 2.40 -22.47
N GLY A 346 -20.28 2.87 -23.43
CA GLY A 346 -20.66 3.93 -24.37
C GLY A 346 -19.50 4.81 -24.79
N LEU A 347 -19.70 5.51 -25.94
CA LEU A 347 -18.71 6.45 -26.47
C LEU A 347 -18.64 7.70 -25.57
N VAL A 348 -17.42 8.07 -25.22
CA VAL A 348 -17.11 9.34 -24.51
C VAL A 348 -16.76 10.44 -25.51
N LEU A 349 -16.10 10.09 -26.60
CA LEU A 349 -15.87 10.95 -27.76
C LEU A 349 -16.46 10.29 -28.98
N ASN A 350 -17.12 11.08 -29.81
CA ASN A 350 -17.86 10.56 -30.97
C ASN A 350 -17.63 11.48 -32.18
N ASN A 351 -17.06 10.91 -33.25
CA ASN A 351 -16.78 11.55 -34.51
C ASN A 351 -16.03 12.88 -34.36
N ILE A 352 -14.94 12.87 -33.61
CA ILE A 352 -14.09 14.01 -33.37
C ILE A 352 -13.25 14.31 -34.62
N ASN A 353 -13.39 15.52 -35.15
CA ASN A 353 -12.67 16.00 -36.32
C ASN A 353 -12.16 17.41 -36.05
N PHE A 354 -10.85 17.64 -36.06
CA PHE A 354 -10.22 18.95 -36.01
C PHE A 354 -8.73 18.85 -36.37
N GLU A 355 -8.15 19.98 -36.63
CA GLU A 355 -6.74 20.13 -36.98
C GLU A 355 -6.14 21.32 -36.21
N ILE A 356 -4.89 21.14 -35.79
CA ILE A 356 -4.03 22.13 -35.14
C ILE A 356 -2.78 22.27 -35.98
N ASP A 357 -2.46 23.47 -36.45
CA ASP A 357 -1.20 23.71 -37.12
C ASP A 357 -0.03 23.82 -36.14
N ASP A 358 1.20 23.71 -36.64
CA ASP A 358 2.39 23.89 -35.82
C ASP A 358 2.45 25.30 -35.23
N ASN A 359 2.80 25.37 -33.94
CA ASN A 359 2.82 26.62 -33.13
C ASN A 359 1.45 27.31 -32.92
N GLU A 360 0.35 26.63 -33.19
CA GLU A 360 -1.01 27.11 -32.90
C GLU A 360 -1.43 26.75 -31.48
N THR A 361 -2.16 27.64 -30.82
CA THR A 361 -2.76 27.40 -29.49
C THR A 361 -4.24 27.13 -29.61
N ILE A 362 -4.70 25.95 -29.21
CA ILE A 362 -6.13 25.61 -29.17
C ILE A 362 -6.64 25.53 -27.73
N ALA A 363 -7.77 26.22 -27.47
CA ALA A 363 -8.50 26.07 -26.21
C ALA A 363 -9.67 25.08 -26.34
N ILE A 364 -9.75 24.09 -25.47
CA ILE A 364 -10.86 23.14 -25.39
C ILE A 364 -11.77 23.60 -24.25
N VAL A 365 -13.02 23.95 -24.57
CA VAL A 365 -14.03 24.42 -23.63
C VAL A 365 -15.25 23.50 -23.62
N GLY A 366 -15.99 23.46 -22.52
CA GLY A 366 -17.20 22.65 -22.40
C GLY A 366 -17.55 22.35 -20.94
N LYS A 367 -18.74 21.78 -20.72
CA LYS A 367 -19.20 21.37 -19.39
C LYS A 367 -18.31 20.28 -18.79
N SER A 368 -18.34 20.12 -17.46
CA SER A 368 -17.68 18.96 -16.82
C SER A 368 -18.26 17.66 -17.39
N GLY A 369 -17.40 16.68 -17.67
CA GLY A 369 -17.79 15.41 -18.28
C GLY A 369 -18.04 15.46 -19.80
N SER A 370 -17.73 16.56 -20.50
CA SER A 370 -17.90 16.63 -21.98
C SER A 370 -16.84 15.88 -22.78
N GLY A 371 -15.75 15.41 -22.16
CA GLY A 371 -14.67 14.66 -22.81
C GLY A 371 -13.35 15.41 -23.03
N LYS A 372 -13.17 16.62 -22.48
CA LYS A 372 -11.98 17.47 -22.68
C LYS A 372 -10.66 16.77 -22.29
N SER A 373 -10.55 16.34 -21.05
CA SER A 373 -9.33 15.65 -20.57
C SER A 373 -9.15 14.29 -21.25
N THR A 374 -10.23 13.64 -21.69
CA THR A 374 -10.17 12.41 -22.47
C THR A 374 -9.51 12.68 -23.83
N LEU A 375 -9.92 13.74 -24.54
CA LEU A 375 -9.35 14.12 -25.82
C LEU A 375 -7.84 14.42 -25.68
N ALA A 376 -7.46 15.20 -24.68
CA ALA A 376 -6.05 15.50 -24.41
C ALA A 376 -5.21 14.26 -24.08
N ASN A 377 -5.77 13.25 -23.40
CA ASN A 377 -5.08 12.01 -23.05
C ASN A 377 -4.89 11.05 -24.23
N LEU A 378 -5.58 11.23 -25.34
CA LEU A 378 -5.38 10.41 -26.54
C LEU A 378 -4.10 10.78 -27.29
N ILE A 379 -3.67 12.04 -27.24
CA ILE A 379 -2.51 12.54 -27.97
C ILE A 379 -1.21 11.86 -27.52
N PRO A 380 -0.89 11.75 -26.17
CA PRO A 380 0.28 11.02 -25.70
C PRO A 380 0.08 9.50 -25.66
N ARG A 381 -1.03 9.01 -26.26
CA ARG A 381 -1.40 7.59 -26.26
C ARG A 381 -1.46 6.98 -24.84
N PHE A 382 -2.03 7.69 -23.88
CA PHE A 382 -2.39 7.09 -22.59
C PHE A 382 -3.57 6.12 -22.73
N TYR A 383 -4.37 6.34 -23.75
CA TYR A 383 -5.43 5.42 -24.24
C TYR A 383 -5.37 5.36 -25.76
N ASN A 384 -5.73 4.24 -26.32
CA ASN A 384 -5.89 4.09 -27.75
C ASN A 384 -7.34 4.42 -28.14
N HIS A 385 -7.53 5.16 -29.23
CA HIS A 385 -8.85 5.44 -29.78
C HIS A 385 -9.56 4.17 -30.25
N THR A 386 -10.89 4.18 -30.29
CA THR A 386 -11.70 3.02 -30.67
C THR A 386 -11.83 2.91 -32.19
N SER A 387 -12.01 4.03 -32.88
CA SER A 387 -12.06 4.14 -34.35
C SER A 387 -11.55 5.52 -34.80
N GLY A 388 -11.31 5.68 -36.10
CA GLY A 388 -10.73 6.88 -36.68
C GLY A 388 -9.20 6.89 -36.65
N GLU A 389 -8.59 8.05 -36.85
CA GLU A 389 -7.14 8.24 -36.88
C GLU A 389 -6.75 9.52 -36.15
N ILE A 390 -5.65 9.47 -35.40
CA ILE A 390 -4.97 10.63 -34.83
C ILE A 390 -3.60 10.69 -35.46
N LEU A 391 -3.29 11.84 -36.08
CA LEU A 391 -2.02 12.03 -36.78
C LEU A 391 -1.24 13.16 -36.11
N ILE A 392 0.07 13.01 -36.08
CA ILE A 392 1.03 14.07 -35.75
C ILE A 392 1.96 14.18 -36.96
N ASP A 393 2.06 15.40 -37.52
CA ASP A 393 2.82 15.70 -38.75
C ASP A 393 2.46 14.73 -39.89
N SER A 394 1.15 14.43 -40.05
CA SER A 394 0.60 13.50 -41.05
C SER A 394 0.96 12.02 -40.83
N ILE A 395 1.55 11.66 -39.69
CA ILE A 395 1.91 10.29 -39.33
C ILE A 395 0.98 9.82 -38.20
N PRO A 396 0.37 8.61 -38.30
CA PRO A 396 -0.46 8.07 -37.25
C PRO A 396 0.30 7.97 -35.91
N VAL A 397 -0.32 8.39 -34.81
CA VAL A 397 0.29 8.32 -33.48
C VAL A 397 0.66 6.90 -33.06
N SER A 398 0.02 5.87 -33.66
CA SER A 398 0.32 4.45 -33.47
C SER A 398 1.69 4.06 -34.04
N ASP A 399 2.17 4.76 -35.06
CA ASP A 399 3.37 4.42 -35.80
C ASP A 399 4.64 4.98 -35.13
N PHE A 400 4.48 5.98 -34.25
CA PHE A 400 5.60 6.47 -33.46
C PHE A 400 6.01 5.52 -32.35
N ALA A 401 7.34 5.39 -32.12
CA ALA A 401 7.86 4.80 -30.91
C ALA A 401 7.33 5.58 -29.70
N LEU A 402 6.77 4.88 -28.71
CA LEU A 402 6.04 5.50 -27.61
C LEU A 402 6.90 6.48 -26.78
N ASN A 403 8.17 6.10 -26.58
CA ASN A 403 9.13 6.97 -25.90
C ASN A 403 9.41 8.25 -26.68
N HIS A 404 9.56 8.16 -28.02
CA HIS A 404 9.79 9.31 -28.89
C HIS A 404 8.60 10.23 -28.91
N LEU A 405 7.38 9.70 -29.09
CA LEU A 405 6.14 10.48 -29.00
C LEU A 405 6.02 11.24 -27.68
N ARG A 406 6.19 10.52 -26.57
CA ARG A 406 6.04 11.12 -25.22
C ARG A 406 7.18 12.08 -24.86
N SER A 407 8.37 11.92 -25.42
CA SER A 407 9.46 12.89 -25.24
C SER A 407 9.13 14.23 -25.92
N SER A 408 8.37 14.21 -27.00
CA SER A 408 7.94 15.39 -27.78
C SER A 408 6.68 16.07 -27.22
N ILE A 409 6.10 15.57 -26.12
CA ILE A 409 4.89 16.13 -25.50
C ILE A 409 5.16 16.47 -24.04
N SER A 410 4.94 17.70 -23.60
CA SER A 410 4.95 18.09 -22.18
C SER A 410 3.52 18.29 -21.69
N ILE A 411 3.25 17.85 -20.46
CA ILE A 411 1.92 17.96 -19.84
C ILE A 411 2.06 18.68 -18.50
N VAL A 412 1.28 19.75 -18.33
CA VAL A 412 1.15 20.47 -17.06
C VAL A 412 -0.26 20.27 -16.54
N ASN A 413 -0.38 19.43 -15.50
CA ASN A 413 -1.66 19.07 -14.89
C ASN A 413 -2.13 20.14 -13.88
N GLN A 414 -3.43 20.14 -13.59
CA GLN A 414 -4.06 20.95 -12.54
C GLN A 414 -3.42 20.73 -11.15
N SER A 415 -3.15 19.51 -10.81
CA SER A 415 -2.47 19.11 -9.58
C SER A 415 -1.19 18.34 -9.95
N PRO A 416 -0.05 19.02 -10.05
CA PRO A 416 1.19 18.39 -10.45
C PRO A 416 1.71 17.47 -9.37
N SER A 417 2.02 16.23 -9.70
CA SER A 417 2.71 15.30 -8.81
C SER A 417 4.20 15.65 -8.71
N LEU A 418 4.66 15.87 -7.50
CA LEU A 418 6.07 16.10 -7.19
C LEU A 418 6.62 14.94 -6.39
N PHE A 419 7.89 14.61 -6.61
CA PHE A 419 8.55 13.50 -5.95
C PHE A 419 9.30 13.99 -4.72
N ASN A 420 9.35 13.19 -3.68
CA ASN A 420 10.12 13.46 -2.47
C ASN A 420 11.62 13.35 -2.78
N ASP A 421 12.15 14.41 -3.35
CA ASP A 421 13.54 14.56 -3.77
C ASP A 421 13.86 16.07 -3.83
N THR A 422 15.05 16.42 -4.30
CA THR A 422 15.49 17.82 -4.44
C THR A 422 14.70 18.56 -5.54
N ILE A 423 14.73 19.87 -5.49
CA ILE A 423 14.15 20.74 -6.54
C ILE A 423 14.82 20.46 -7.89
N SER A 424 16.16 20.35 -7.91
CA SER A 424 16.92 20.04 -9.13
C SER A 424 16.42 18.78 -9.81
N LYS A 425 16.24 17.69 -9.07
CA LYS A 425 15.74 16.40 -9.58
C LYS A 425 14.26 16.44 -9.95
N ASN A 426 13.46 17.30 -9.32
CA ASN A 426 12.07 17.49 -9.69
C ASN A 426 11.94 18.27 -11.02
N ILE A 427 12.80 19.26 -11.29
CA ILE A 427 12.81 19.97 -12.56
C ILE A 427 13.36 19.08 -13.69
N ALA A 428 14.52 18.45 -13.45
CA ALA A 428 15.19 17.58 -14.42
C ALA A 428 14.74 16.12 -14.27
N TYR A 429 13.44 15.88 -14.06
CA TYR A 429 12.92 14.55 -13.77
C TYR A 429 13.18 13.57 -14.91
N GLY A 430 13.85 12.45 -14.58
CA GLY A 430 14.18 11.39 -15.53
C GLY A 430 15.53 11.58 -16.24
N ASP A 431 16.28 12.64 -15.94
CA ASP A 431 17.63 12.87 -16.47
C ASP A 431 18.67 12.40 -15.44
N ASP A 432 19.53 11.48 -15.83
CA ASP A 432 20.63 10.96 -14.99
C ASP A 432 21.78 11.98 -14.85
N SER A 433 21.90 12.93 -15.82
CA SER A 433 22.92 13.96 -15.84
C SER A 433 22.29 15.34 -16.02
N ILE A 434 22.06 16.03 -14.91
CA ILE A 434 21.37 17.33 -14.89
C ILE A 434 22.25 18.39 -15.57
N ASP A 435 21.73 19.00 -16.65
CA ASP A 435 22.32 20.20 -17.26
C ASP A 435 21.98 21.41 -16.38
N VAL A 436 22.98 21.93 -15.69
CA VAL A 436 22.82 23.01 -14.70
C VAL A 436 22.40 24.33 -15.36
N ASP A 437 22.87 24.62 -16.57
CA ASP A 437 22.54 25.86 -17.27
C ASP A 437 21.09 25.80 -17.76
N LYS A 438 20.68 24.68 -18.33
CA LYS A 438 19.30 24.41 -18.74
C LYS A 438 18.36 24.42 -17.52
N LEU A 439 18.77 23.85 -16.40
CA LEU A 439 18.03 23.85 -15.13
C LEU A 439 17.76 25.28 -14.65
N LYS A 440 18.79 26.11 -14.55
CA LYS A 440 18.68 27.50 -14.10
C LYS A 440 17.80 28.32 -15.03
N LYS A 441 17.98 28.17 -16.34
CA LYS A 441 17.17 28.85 -17.34
C LYS A 441 15.68 28.45 -17.24
N SER A 442 15.41 27.16 -17.02
CA SER A 442 14.04 26.67 -16.84
C SER A 442 13.38 27.20 -15.56
N ALA A 443 14.14 27.30 -14.48
CA ALA A 443 13.70 27.87 -13.21
C ALA A 443 13.43 29.39 -13.34
N GLU A 444 14.27 30.12 -14.07
CA GLU A 444 14.08 31.55 -14.35
C GLU A 444 12.79 31.79 -15.18
N LEU A 445 12.64 31.06 -16.29
CA LEU A 445 11.49 31.19 -17.18
C LEU A 445 10.15 30.86 -16.51
N SER A 446 10.17 29.95 -15.55
CA SER A 446 8.98 29.55 -14.78
C SER A 446 8.72 30.41 -13.53
N GLY A 447 9.58 31.39 -13.24
CA GLY A 447 9.49 32.20 -12.03
C GLY A 447 9.82 31.44 -10.75
N CYS A 448 10.62 30.35 -10.83
CA CYS A 448 11.03 29.57 -9.67
C CYS A 448 12.27 30.15 -8.98
N SER A 449 13.15 30.85 -9.68
CA SER A 449 14.48 31.27 -9.18
C SER A 449 14.38 32.03 -7.87
N GLU A 450 13.43 32.97 -7.75
CA GLU A 450 13.27 33.80 -6.57
C GLU A 450 13.01 32.97 -5.29
N PHE A 451 12.07 32.02 -5.33
CA PHE A 451 11.81 31.24 -4.12
C PHE A 451 12.87 30.17 -3.88
N ILE A 452 13.53 29.66 -4.93
CA ILE A 452 14.62 28.67 -4.80
C ILE A 452 15.82 29.30 -4.10
N GLU A 453 16.21 30.54 -4.48
CA GLU A 453 17.32 31.27 -3.88
C GLU A 453 17.09 31.60 -2.41
N ASN A 454 15.83 31.72 -1.99
CA ASN A 454 15.47 31.95 -0.58
C ASN A 454 15.47 30.66 0.28
N LEU A 455 15.64 29.49 -0.32
CA LEU A 455 15.74 28.23 0.42
C LEU A 455 17.18 27.99 0.92
N PRO A 456 17.35 27.36 2.09
CA PRO A 456 18.67 27.16 2.70
C PRO A 456 19.69 26.43 1.80
N GLU A 457 19.23 25.46 1.01
CA GLU A 457 20.05 24.62 0.14
C GLU A 457 19.78 24.91 -1.36
N GLY A 458 19.00 25.96 -1.68
CA GLY A 458 18.70 26.35 -3.06
C GLY A 458 18.10 25.20 -3.86
N TYR A 459 18.71 24.87 -5.01
CA TYR A 459 18.25 23.79 -5.89
C TYR A 459 18.34 22.38 -5.27
N GLU A 460 19.19 22.19 -4.25
CA GLU A 460 19.33 20.90 -3.54
C GLU A 460 18.37 20.78 -2.35
N SER A 461 17.48 21.74 -2.12
CA SER A 461 16.46 21.67 -1.09
C SER A 461 15.47 20.56 -1.37
N GLU A 462 15.20 19.70 -0.38
CA GLU A 462 14.17 18.67 -0.43
C GLU A 462 12.78 19.28 -0.26
N ILE A 463 11.81 18.85 -1.07
CA ILE A 463 10.46 19.42 -1.09
C ILE A 463 9.43 18.62 -0.31
N GLY A 464 9.83 17.48 0.26
CA GLY A 464 8.94 16.56 0.98
C GLY A 464 7.97 15.77 0.09
N ASP A 465 7.14 14.94 0.71
CA ASP A 465 6.19 14.10 -0.02
C ASP A 465 5.17 14.99 -0.76
N ASP A 466 5.04 14.77 -2.08
CA ASP A 466 4.16 15.55 -2.99
C ASP A 466 4.34 17.07 -2.88
N GLY A 467 5.55 17.51 -2.51
CA GLY A 467 5.89 18.93 -2.39
C GLY A 467 5.14 19.64 -1.25
N VAL A 468 4.86 18.94 -0.16
CA VAL A 468 4.12 19.46 1.02
C VAL A 468 4.74 20.72 1.61
N LEU A 469 6.05 20.93 1.44
CA LEU A 469 6.78 22.10 1.93
C LEU A 469 6.62 23.33 1.02
N LEU A 470 5.98 23.18 -0.15
CA LEU A 470 5.78 24.24 -1.13
C LEU A 470 4.34 24.74 -1.13
N SER A 471 4.14 26.04 -1.44
CA SER A 471 2.81 26.58 -1.70
C SER A 471 2.22 26.00 -3.00
N GLY A 472 0.90 26.13 -3.21
CA GLY A 472 0.24 25.70 -4.44
C GLY A 472 0.86 26.34 -5.69
N GLY A 473 1.15 27.66 -5.65
CA GLY A 473 1.80 28.37 -6.74
C GLY A 473 3.24 27.93 -7.00
N GLN A 474 4.01 27.63 -5.95
CA GLN A 474 5.36 27.10 -6.09
C GLN A 474 5.38 25.71 -6.72
N ARG A 475 4.44 24.81 -6.32
CA ARG A 475 4.29 23.51 -6.96
C ARG A 475 3.96 23.63 -8.45
N GLN A 476 3.06 24.54 -8.80
CA GLN A 476 2.68 24.77 -10.19
C GLN A 476 3.84 25.31 -11.03
N ARG A 477 4.57 26.33 -10.50
CA ARG A 477 5.77 26.86 -11.16
C ARG A 477 6.84 25.80 -11.38
N LEU A 478 7.01 24.87 -10.42
CA LEU A 478 7.95 23.77 -10.55
C LEU A 478 7.55 22.81 -11.68
N ALA A 479 6.25 22.52 -11.84
CA ALA A 479 5.74 21.71 -12.95
C ALA A 479 5.96 22.42 -14.33
N ILE A 480 5.81 23.74 -14.36
CA ILE A 480 6.12 24.54 -15.55
C ILE A 480 7.64 24.52 -15.83
N ALA A 481 8.48 24.63 -14.80
CA ALA A 481 9.95 24.49 -14.94
C ALA A 481 10.33 23.14 -15.54
N ARG A 482 9.66 22.06 -15.12
CA ARG A 482 9.82 20.71 -15.68
C ARG A 482 9.48 20.67 -17.18
N ALA A 483 8.41 21.37 -17.60
CA ALA A 483 8.04 21.45 -19.00
C ALA A 483 9.05 22.26 -19.83
N PHE A 484 9.59 23.36 -19.30
CA PHE A 484 10.69 24.11 -19.93
C PHE A 484 11.97 23.27 -20.05
N TYR A 485 12.32 22.54 -19.00
CA TYR A 485 13.51 21.68 -19.01
C TYR A 485 13.37 20.55 -20.04
N LYS A 486 12.19 19.97 -20.18
CA LYS A 486 11.93 18.96 -21.19
C LYS A 486 12.02 19.49 -22.61
N ASP A 487 11.54 20.73 -22.85
CA ASP A 487 11.61 21.47 -24.12
C ASP A 487 10.93 20.77 -25.30
N SER A 488 9.67 20.39 -25.12
CA SER A 488 8.88 19.64 -26.11
C SER A 488 8.15 20.57 -27.08
N PRO A 489 8.00 20.20 -28.38
CA PRO A 489 7.25 20.97 -29.37
C PRO A 489 5.74 21.01 -29.12
N ILE A 490 5.18 20.04 -28.42
CA ILE A 490 3.75 19.95 -28.08
C ILE A 490 3.57 20.13 -26.58
N ILE A 491 2.67 21.03 -26.19
CA ILE A 491 2.30 21.31 -24.79
C ILE A 491 0.83 20.99 -24.56
N ILE A 492 0.52 20.29 -23.49
CA ILE A 492 -0.85 20.07 -23.01
C ILE A 492 -0.98 20.71 -21.63
N LEU A 493 -1.91 21.66 -21.49
CA LEU A 493 -2.18 22.35 -20.24
C LEU A 493 -3.59 21.96 -19.74
N ASP A 494 -3.66 21.36 -18.56
CA ASP A 494 -4.93 21.01 -17.91
C ASP A 494 -5.12 21.90 -16.68
N GLU A 495 -5.96 22.96 -16.81
CA GLU A 495 -6.41 23.87 -15.74
C GLU A 495 -5.31 24.37 -14.77
N ALA A 496 -4.17 24.76 -15.29
CA ALA A 496 -2.93 25.01 -14.53
C ALA A 496 -2.99 26.15 -13.48
N THR A 497 -4.14 26.85 -13.28
CA THR A 497 -4.18 28.05 -12.43
C THR A 497 -5.38 28.13 -11.46
N SER A 498 -6.23 27.12 -11.35
CA SER A 498 -7.56 27.20 -10.70
C SER A 498 -7.58 27.38 -9.17
N ALA A 499 -6.46 27.24 -8.46
CA ALA A 499 -6.40 27.25 -7.00
C ALA A 499 -5.31 28.14 -6.41
N LEU A 500 -4.91 29.21 -7.16
CA LEU A 500 -3.80 30.07 -6.78
C LEU A 500 -4.30 31.41 -6.23
N ASP A 501 -3.52 32.03 -5.35
CA ASP A 501 -3.66 33.42 -4.96
C ASP A 501 -3.32 34.34 -6.13
N THR A 502 -3.81 35.59 -6.10
CA THR A 502 -3.73 36.54 -7.25
C THR A 502 -2.29 36.83 -7.67
N GLU A 503 -1.35 36.93 -6.75
CA GLU A 503 0.05 37.21 -7.05
C GLU A 503 0.74 36.01 -7.72
N SER A 504 0.60 34.82 -7.14
CA SER A 504 1.10 33.57 -7.72
C SER A 504 0.47 33.30 -9.10
N GLU A 505 -0.79 33.67 -9.30
CA GLU A 505 -1.51 33.51 -10.55
C GLU A 505 -0.87 34.29 -11.69
N LEU A 506 -0.52 35.56 -11.46
CA LEU A 506 0.11 36.43 -12.48
C LEU A 506 1.46 35.85 -12.92
N ILE A 507 2.29 35.40 -11.96
CA ILE A 507 3.60 34.80 -12.25
C ILE A 507 3.43 33.50 -13.05
N VAL A 508 2.48 32.65 -12.66
CA VAL A 508 2.18 31.40 -13.37
C VAL A 508 1.67 31.66 -14.77
N GLN A 509 0.79 32.67 -14.95
CA GLN A 509 0.26 33.05 -16.27
C GLN A 509 1.38 33.52 -17.18
N GLU A 510 2.25 34.44 -16.73
CA GLU A 510 3.40 34.89 -17.49
C GLU A 510 4.34 33.73 -17.88
N ALA A 511 4.58 32.79 -16.96
CA ALA A 511 5.38 31.60 -17.24
C ALA A 511 4.71 30.69 -18.30
N LEU A 512 3.38 30.53 -18.25
CA LEU A 512 2.63 29.76 -19.24
C LEU A 512 2.65 30.42 -20.62
N GLU A 513 2.51 31.73 -20.71
CA GLU A 513 2.60 32.51 -21.99
C GLU A 513 4.00 32.31 -22.63
N LYS A 514 5.06 32.37 -21.82
CA LYS A 514 6.43 32.05 -22.29
C LYS A 514 6.58 30.60 -22.73
N LEU A 515 5.94 29.66 -22.00
CA LEU A 515 6.02 28.23 -22.30
C LEU A 515 5.31 27.88 -23.63
N THR A 516 4.16 28.51 -23.91
CA THR A 516 3.36 28.25 -25.12
C THR A 516 3.92 28.88 -26.35
N SER A 517 4.75 29.92 -26.21
CA SER A 517 5.34 30.67 -27.36
C SER A 517 6.16 29.73 -28.26
N ASN A 518 5.86 29.74 -29.56
CA ASN A 518 6.48 28.91 -30.60
C ASN A 518 6.33 27.40 -30.34
N ARG A 519 5.21 26.98 -29.78
CA ARG A 519 4.89 25.55 -29.56
C ARG A 519 3.42 25.28 -29.79
N THR A 520 3.13 24.12 -30.35
CA THR A 520 1.73 23.70 -30.51
C THR A 520 1.14 23.41 -29.13
N THR A 521 0.08 24.12 -28.79
CA THR A 521 -0.46 24.07 -27.43
C THR A 521 -1.94 23.72 -27.43
N ILE A 522 -2.27 22.77 -26.54
CA ILE A 522 -3.64 22.38 -26.25
C ILE A 522 -3.95 22.74 -24.81
N VAL A 523 -4.93 23.64 -24.61
CA VAL A 523 -5.32 24.11 -23.30
C VAL A 523 -6.72 23.63 -22.95
N ILE A 524 -6.87 22.87 -21.88
CA ILE A 524 -8.19 22.61 -21.28
C ILE A 524 -8.51 23.83 -20.42
N ALA A 525 -9.32 24.74 -20.99
CA ALA A 525 -9.47 26.06 -20.42
C ALA A 525 -10.66 26.14 -19.46
N HIS A 526 -10.38 26.69 -18.28
CA HIS A 526 -11.40 27.08 -17.28
C HIS A 526 -11.37 28.58 -16.96
N ARG A 527 -10.41 29.34 -17.51
CA ARG A 527 -10.25 30.77 -17.31
C ARG A 527 -10.43 31.53 -18.61
N LEU A 528 -10.98 32.74 -18.48
CA LEU A 528 -11.34 33.59 -19.58
C LEU A 528 -10.11 34.04 -20.38
N SER A 529 -9.09 34.55 -19.72
CA SER A 529 -7.85 35.04 -20.36
C SER A 529 -7.16 34.00 -21.24
N THR A 530 -7.20 32.75 -20.85
CA THR A 530 -6.61 31.64 -21.61
C THR A 530 -7.45 31.30 -22.85
N ILE A 531 -8.77 31.50 -22.78
CA ILE A 531 -9.70 31.23 -23.88
C ILE A 531 -9.62 32.32 -24.90
N GLU A 532 -9.60 33.58 -24.47
CA GLU A 532 -9.57 34.78 -25.36
C GLU A 532 -8.29 34.86 -26.17
N ASN A 533 -7.17 34.42 -25.63
CA ASN A 533 -5.85 34.46 -26.28
C ASN A 533 -5.55 33.23 -27.17
N ALA A 534 -6.45 32.27 -27.26
CA ALA A 534 -6.25 31.08 -28.09
C ALA A 534 -6.54 31.40 -29.57
N ASP A 535 -5.70 30.87 -30.48
CA ASP A 535 -5.88 31.02 -31.91
C ASP A 535 -7.19 30.38 -32.39
N LYS A 536 -7.58 29.28 -31.72
CA LYS A 536 -8.81 28.55 -32.03
C LYS A 536 -9.43 27.96 -30.76
N ILE A 537 -10.74 27.96 -30.70
CA ILE A 537 -11.51 27.37 -29.60
C ILE A 537 -12.32 26.20 -30.12
N LEU A 538 -12.26 25.06 -29.43
CA LEU A 538 -13.12 23.91 -29.67
C LEU A 538 -14.12 23.77 -28.53
N VAL A 539 -15.41 23.80 -28.86
CA VAL A 539 -16.49 23.65 -27.88
C VAL A 539 -16.95 22.20 -27.87
N LEU A 540 -16.70 21.51 -26.78
CA LEU A 540 -17.14 20.14 -26.58
C LEU A 540 -18.45 20.09 -25.78
N ASP A 541 -19.46 19.39 -26.32
CA ASP A 541 -20.67 19.03 -25.61
C ASP A 541 -20.99 17.55 -25.85
N LYS A 542 -21.15 16.78 -24.77
CA LYS A 542 -21.51 15.35 -24.78
C LYS A 542 -20.68 14.51 -25.75
N GLY A 543 -19.38 14.75 -25.80
CA GLY A 543 -18.44 13.99 -26.62
C GLY A 543 -18.36 14.40 -28.08
N HIS A 544 -19.01 15.50 -28.49
CA HIS A 544 -18.95 16.06 -29.86
C HIS A 544 -18.35 17.47 -29.86
N ILE A 545 -17.62 17.83 -30.93
CA ILE A 545 -17.28 19.21 -31.19
C ILE A 545 -18.52 19.87 -31.82
N VAL A 546 -19.15 20.80 -31.09
CA VAL A 546 -20.37 21.46 -31.53
C VAL A 546 -20.09 22.82 -32.16
N GLU A 547 -18.99 23.48 -31.79
CA GLU A 547 -18.55 24.77 -32.35
C GLU A 547 -17.03 24.79 -32.41
N SER A 548 -16.49 25.50 -33.40
CA SER A 548 -15.05 25.77 -33.56
C SER A 548 -14.86 27.14 -34.23
N GLY A 549 -13.94 27.95 -33.74
CA GLY A 549 -13.63 29.26 -34.27
C GLY A 549 -12.79 30.10 -33.31
N THR A 550 -12.59 31.37 -33.63
CA THR A 550 -11.96 32.34 -32.72
C THR A 550 -12.94 32.80 -31.63
N HIS A 551 -12.44 33.47 -30.60
CA HIS A 551 -13.27 34.03 -29.53
C HIS A 551 -14.37 34.95 -30.09
N ASP A 552 -13.99 35.87 -30.96
CA ASP A 552 -14.91 36.89 -31.54
C ASP A 552 -15.99 36.22 -32.40
N ASP A 553 -15.62 35.28 -33.28
CA ASP A 553 -16.57 34.52 -34.11
C ASP A 553 -17.62 33.80 -33.28
N LEU A 554 -17.18 33.12 -32.20
CA LEU A 554 -18.04 32.30 -31.36
C LEU A 554 -18.95 33.15 -30.45
N ILE A 555 -18.51 34.33 -30.05
CA ILE A 555 -19.35 35.31 -29.31
C ILE A 555 -20.45 35.88 -30.20
N GLU A 556 -20.11 36.25 -31.46
CA GLU A 556 -21.09 36.77 -32.42
C GLU A 556 -22.17 35.74 -32.78
N ASN A 557 -21.81 34.49 -32.88
CA ASN A 557 -22.74 33.37 -33.21
C ASN A 557 -23.82 33.11 -32.16
N LYS A 558 -23.68 33.63 -30.93
CA LYS A 558 -24.66 33.52 -29.80
C LYS A 558 -25.19 32.14 -29.53
N SER A 559 -24.35 31.10 -29.69
CA SER A 559 -24.71 29.71 -29.56
C SER A 559 -24.21 29.09 -28.23
N VAL A 560 -23.68 27.88 -28.24
CA VAL A 560 -23.28 27.12 -27.02
C VAL A 560 -22.11 27.83 -26.31
N TYR A 561 -21.10 28.30 -27.05
CA TYR A 561 -19.97 29.03 -26.51
C TYR A 561 -20.40 30.31 -25.78
N HIS A 562 -21.23 31.12 -26.42
CA HIS A 562 -21.76 32.38 -25.83
C HIS A 562 -22.54 32.10 -24.53
N SER A 563 -23.30 31.00 -24.49
CA SER A 563 -24.00 30.57 -23.27
C SER A 563 -23.06 30.15 -22.14
N LEU A 564 -21.97 29.41 -22.47
CA LEU A 564 -20.94 29.05 -21.53
C LEU A 564 -20.17 30.21 -20.99
N TYR A 565 -19.83 31.16 -21.89
CA TYR A 565 -19.14 32.41 -21.59
C TYR A 565 -19.98 33.27 -20.63
N LYS A 566 -21.23 33.52 -20.94
CA LYS A 566 -22.14 34.33 -20.13
C LYS A 566 -22.36 33.74 -18.75
N ASN A 567 -22.68 32.45 -18.66
CA ASN A 567 -22.98 31.76 -17.38
C ASN A 567 -21.75 31.62 -16.49
N LYS A 568 -20.55 31.52 -17.05
CA LYS A 568 -19.34 31.21 -16.29
C LYS A 568 -18.48 32.44 -15.99
N PHE A 569 -18.55 33.47 -16.79
CA PHE A 569 -17.62 34.59 -16.76
C PHE A 569 -18.29 35.98 -16.67
N GLU A 570 -19.48 36.25 -17.27
CA GLU A 570 -20.17 37.52 -17.13
C GLU A 570 -21.00 37.63 -15.83
N ASP A 571 -21.59 36.55 -15.35
CA ASP A 571 -22.34 36.53 -14.08
C ASP A 571 -21.46 36.39 -12.84
N SER A 572 -20.13 36.27 -12.97
CA SER A 572 -19.20 36.51 -11.88
C SER A 572 -19.15 37.99 -11.59
N PRO A 573 -19.44 38.45 -10.37
CA PRO A 573 -19.48 39.88 -10.06
C PRO A 573 -18.09 40.50 -10.25
N LYS A 574 -17.86 41.08 -11.44
CA LYS A 574 -16.81 42.06 -11.61
C LYS A 574 -17.25 43.31 -10.83
N ASP A 575 -16.41 43.75 -9.91
CA ASP A 575 -16.44 45.04 -9.23
C ASP A 575 -17.75 45.44 -8.54
N LYS A 576 -17.96 44.96 -7.34
CA LYS A 576 -18.57 45.82 -6.30
C LYS A 576 -17.52 46.21 -5.25
N THR A 577 -16.55 46.97 -5.70
CA THR A 577 -15.81 47.88 -4.82
C THR A 577 -16.74 49.04 -4.50
N LYS A 578 -17.07 49.18 -3.22
CA LYS A 578 -17.89 50.19 -2.56
C LYS A 578 -19.37 49.83 -2.36
N GLN A 579 -19.59 48.92 -1.45
CA GLN A 579 -20.62 49.12 -0.45
C GLN A 579 -20.09 48.50 0.85
N THR A 580 -19.63 49.35 1.71
CA THR A 580 -19.48 49.13 3.16
C THR A 580 -20.86 48.72 3.67
N GLN A 581 -21.16 47.45 3.68
CA GLN A 581 -22.23 46.91 4.50
C GLN A 581 -21.58 46.58 5.86
N GLU A 582 -22.03 47.34 6.85
CA GLU A 582 -21.85 46.99 8.25
C GLU A 582 -22.11 45.51 8.44
N LEU A 583 -21.05 44.79 8.73
CA LEU A 583 -21.17 43.43 9.29
C LEU A 583 -21.86 43.59 10.63
N GLN A 584 -23.19 43.50 10.66
CA GLN A 584 -23.87 43.07 11.88
C GLN A 584 -23.31 41.72 12.28
N LEU A 585 -22.51 41.71 13.31
CA LEU A 585 -22.09 40.50 14.01
C LEU A 585 -23.37 39.74 14.41
N TYR A 586 -23.74 38.75 13.66
CA TYR A 586 -24.69 37.73 14.07
C TYR A 586 -24.00 36.93 15.17
N MET A 587 -24.28 37.28 16.40
CA MET A 587 -24.02 36.41 17.57
C MET A 587 -25.14 35.38 17.57
N PRO A 588 -24.87 34.08 17.32
CA PRO A 588 -25.88 33.09 17.56
C PRO A 588 -26.16 33.06 19.06
N GLU A 589 -27.41 33.25 19.45
CA GLU A 589 -27.90 32.88 20.76
C GLU A 589 -27.60 31.38 20.97
N TYR A 590 -26.75 31.08 21.92
CA TYR A 590 -26.50 29.74 22.39
C TYR A 590 -27.72 29.30 23.20
N ASP A 591 -28.53 28.41 22.62
CA ASP A 591 -29.46 27.61 23.39
C ASP A 591 -28.67 26.66 24.30
N ASP A 592 -28.79 26.88 25.62
CA ASP A 592 -28.17 26.11 26.69
C ASP A 592 -28.90 24.75 26.89
N GLU A 593 -28.99 23.92 25.84
CA GLU A 593 -29.39 22.49 25.97
C GLU A 593 -28.42 21.61 25.23
N GLU A 594 -27.23 21.38 25.82
CA GLU A 594 -26.36 20.31 25.34
C GLU A 594 -25.87 19.44 26.50
N SER A 595 -25.95 18.15 26.21
CA SER A 595 -25.41 17.06 26.99
C SER A 595 -23.89 17.25 27.21
N THR A 596 -23.53 17.93 28.25
CA THR A 596 -22.14 17.95 28.74
C THR A 596 -21.74 16.53 29.09
N SER A 597 -20.57 16.07 28.60
CA SER A 597 -20.09 14.74 28.93
C SER A 597 -20.04 14.55 30.44
N PHE A 598 -20.41 13.37 30.93
CA PHE A 598 -20.45 13.01 32.36
C PHE A 598 -19.18 13.43 33.10
N VAL A 599 -18.04 13.43 32.45
CA VAL A 599 -16.74 13.84 33.01
C VAL A 599 -16.67 15.35 33.21
N VAL A 600 -17.14 16.15 32.24
CA VAL A 600 -17.15 17.63 32.31
C VAL A 600 -18.15 18.09 33.35
N ASP A 601 -19.34 17.52 33.37
CA ASP A 601 -20.39 17.80 34.34
C ASP A 601 -19.95 17.46 35.80
N SER A 602 -19.27 16.32 35.96
CA SER A 602 -18.69 15.90 37.22
C SER A 602 -17.60 16.86 37.74
N TRP A 603 -16.84 17.47 36.82
CA TRP A 603 -15.77 18.41 37.12
C TRP A 603 -16.32 19.71 37.71
N TYR A 604 -17.39 20.26 37.14
CA TYR A 604 -18.03 21.48 37.62
C TYR A 604 -18.93 21.25 38.84
N LYS A 605 -19.57 20.07 38.98
CA LYS A 605 -20.48 19.73 40.10
C LYS A 605 -19.78 19.11 41.30
N LYS A 606 -18.43 19.07 41.38
CA LYS A 606 -17.64 18.53 42.51
C LYS A 606 -18.06 17.11 42.92
N SER A 607 -18.20 16.20 42.00
CA SER A 607 -18.65 14.84 42.26
C SER A 607 -17.65 14.04 43.13
N LEU A 608 -18.17 13.22 44.06
CA LEU A 608 -17.38 12.45 45.03
C LEU A 608 -16.30 11.53 44.41
N TRP A 609 -16.55 10.99 43.21
CA TRP A 609 -15.59 10.11 42.56
C TRP A 609 -14.30 10.82 42.10
N LEU A 610 -14.31 12.15 41.95
CA LEU A 610 -13.12 12.93 41.63
C LEU A 610 -12.05 12.89 42.75
N TYR A 611 -12.44 12.59 44.00
CA TYR A 611 -11.48 12.36 45.06
C TYR A 611 -10.58 11.15 44.85
N LEU A 612 -11.00 10.17 44.04
CA LEU A 612 -10.15 9.05 43.60
C LEU A 612 -8.99 9.50 42.74
N LEU A 613 -9.08 10.65 42.07
CA LEU A 613 -8.01 11.22 41.25
C LEU A 613 -7.04 12.09 42.06
N TYR A 614 -7.34 12.37 43.32
CA TYR A 614 -6.53 13.24 44.20
C TYR A 614 -5.05 12.78 44.32
N PRO A 615 -4.71 11.49 44.47
CA PRO A 615 -3.33 11.04 44.50
C PRO A 615 -2.56 11.36 43.21
N PHE A 616 -3.23 11.22 42.06
CA PHE A 616 -2.65 11.52 40.73
C PHE A 616 -2.47 13.03 40.54
N SER A 617 -3.42 13.85 41.01
CA SER A 617 -3.33 15.31 41.01
C SER A 617 -2.17 15.79 41.90
N MET A 618 -1.96 15.18 43.05
CA MET A 618 -0.85 15.49 43.97
C MET A 618 0.51 15.13 43.32
N LEU A 619 0.60 13.97 42.68
CA LEU A 619 1.80 13.54 41.91
C LEU A 619 2.09 14.51 40.77
N PHE A 620 1.08 14.89 40.00
CA PHE A 620 1.20 15.84 38.89
C PHE A 620 1.64 17.24 39.41
N SER A 621 1.05 17.71 40.50
CA SER A 621 1.43 18.97 41.17
C SER A 621 2.90 18.95 41.61
N LEU A 622 3.37 17.83 42.15
CA LEU A 622 4.74 17.66 42.60
C LEU A 622 5.74 17.64 41.42
N LEU A 623 5.38 16.98 40.32
CA LEU A 623 6.18 16.95 39.10
C LEU A 623 6.26 18.33 38.41
N THR A 624 5.13 19.04 38.32
CA THR A 624 5.08 20.38 37.73
C THR A 624 5.79 21.42 38.60
N SER A 625 5.68 21.33 39.92
CA SER A 625 6.40 22.18 40.87
C SER A 625 7.92 21.97 40.77
N ARG A 626 8.37 20.70 40.67
CA ARG A 626 9.80 20.36 40.42
C ARG A 626 10.29 20.90 39.08
N ARG A 627 9.49 20.77 38.02
CA ARG A 627 9.83 21.31 36.71
C ARG A 627 9.92 22.84 36.75
N ARG A 628 8.92 23.53 37.33
CA ARG A 628 8.92 24.99 37.51
C ARG A 628 10.14 25.46 38.29
N LYS A 629 10.49 24.77 39.40
CA LYS A 629 11.67 25.09 40.20
C LYS A 629 12.97 24.97 39.40
N ARG A 630 13.11 23.95 38.53
CA ARG A 630 14.29 23.79 37.67
C ARG A 630 14.42 24.92 36.64
N TYR A 631 13.33 25.48 36.13
CA TYR A 631 13.36 26.64 35.25
C TYR A 631 13.74 27.93 36.05
N LEU A 632 13.19 28.11 37.24
CA LEU A 632 13.50 29.27 38.11
C LEU A 632 14.96 29.24 38.63
N GLU A 633 15.53 28.06 38.78
CA GLU A 633 16.92 27.88 39.20
C GLU A 633 17.91 27.87 38.01
N ASN A 634 17.47 28.23 36.81
CA ASN A 634 18.29 28.20 35.54
C ASN A 634 18.96 26.86 35.25
N LYS A 635 18.41 25.74 35.76
CA LYS A 635 18.90 24.38 35.49
C LYS A 635 18.41 23.78 34.16
N VAL A 636 17.55 24.50 33.45
CA VAL A 636 17.03 24.15 32.12
C VAL A 636 17.15 25.39 31.27
N GLU A 637 17.72 25.23 30.07
CA GLU A 637 17.83 26.31 29.09
C GLU A 637 16.44 26.91 28.79
N SER A 638 16.31 28.22 28.94
CA SER A 638 15.12 28.99 28.62
C SER A 638 15.48 30.10 27.65
N PHE A 639 14.71 30.22 26.59
CA PHE A 639 14.87 31.31 25.62
C PHE A 639 14.10 32.53 26.12
N LYS A 640 14.76 33.69 26.15
CA LYS A 640 14.11 34.99 26.37
C LYS A 640 14.00 35.69 25.02
N SER A 641 12.79 35.94 24.56
CA SER A 641 12.53 36.72 23.34
C SER A 641 12.93 38.16 23.57
N GLU A 642 13.63 38.76 22.61
CA GLU A 642 13.99 40.19 22.60
C GLU A 642 12.80 41.09 22.16
N VAL A 643 11.75 40.47 21.59
CA VAL A 643 10.53 41.16 21.17
C VAL A 643 9.36 40.84 22.13
N PRO A 644 8.38 41.75 22.26
CA PRO A 644 7.19 41.48 23.07
C PRO A 644 6.45 40.24 22.62
N VAL A 645 6.14 39.33 23.54
CA VAL A 645 5.43 38.08 23.28
C VAL A 645 4.04 38.14 23.91
N ILE A 646 3.01 38.06 23.09
CA ILE A 646 1.61 37.99 23.56
C ILE A 646 1.18 36.52 23.56
N VAL A 647 0.80 36.02 24.74
CA VAL A 647 0.34 34.61 24.89
C VAL A 647 -1.18 34.60 25.04
N VAL A 648 -1.86 33.99 24.06
CA VAL A 648 -3.31 33.78 24.08
C VAL A 648 -3.60 32.35 24.55
N GLY A 649 -4.09 32.20 25.77
CA GLY A 649 -4.40 30.92 26.41
C GLY A 649 -5.85 30.79 26.85
N ASN A 650 -6.31 29.56 27.15
CA ASN A 650 -7.60 29.29 27.75
C ASN A 650 -7.48 29.07 29.25
N LEU A 651 -8.45 29.58 29.99
CA LEU A 651 -8.68 29.22 31.39
C LEU A 651 -9.63 28.01 31.51
N THR A 652 -10.33 27.65 30.46
CA THR A 652 -11.29 26.54 30.41
C THR A 652 -10.94 25.53 29.30
N ILE A 653 -11.45 24.30 29.41
CA ILE A 653 -11.30 23.26 28.39
C ILE A 653 -12.39 23.49 27.34
N GLY A 654 -12.00 23.68 26.06
CA GLY A 654 -12.93 23.84 24.93
C GLY A 654 -12.49 24.86 23.87
N GLY A 655 -13.26 24.98 22.82
CA GLY A 655 -13.04 25.90 21.69
C GLY A 655 -13.49 27.32 22.00
N THR A 656 -12.63 28.13 22.63
CA THR A 656 -12.95 29.48 23.13
C THR A 656 -12.50 30.60 22.20
N GLY A 657 -12.44 30.37 20.88
CA GLY A 657 -12.17 31.46 19.92
C GLY A 657 -10.74 32.01 19.91
N LYS A 658 -9.72 31.23 20.33
CA LYS A 658 -8.31 31.66 20.32
C LYS A 658 -7.80 32.09 18.94
N THR A 659 -8.08 31.29 17.93
CA THR A 659 -7.60 31.57 16.57
C THR A 659 -8.17 32.86 15.96
N PRO A 660 -9.48 33.15 16.06
CA PRO A 660 -10.01 34.45 15.68
C PRO A 660 -9.39 35.63 16.46
N LEU A 661 -9.18 35.47 17.79
CA LEU A 661 -8.57 36.52 18.60
C LEU A 661 -7.10 36.78 18.22
N VAL A 662 -6.32 35.73 17.93
CA VAL A 662 -4.93 35.88 17.47
C VAL A 662 -4.89 36.60 16.13
N LYS A 663 -5.79 36.24 15.17
CA LYS A 663 -5.90 36.95 13.88
C LYS A 663 -6.26 38.41 14.04
N TYR A 664 -7.23 38.73 14.90
CA TYR A 664 -7.62 40.10 15.17
C TYR A 664 -6.47 40.93 15.78
N ILE A 665 -5.78 40.39 16.82
CA ILE A 665 -4.63 41.06 17.41
C ILE A 665 -3.50 41.28 16.40
N ALA A 666 -3.24 40.26 15.53
CA ALA A 666 -2.23 40.38 14.50
C ALA A 666 -2.57 41.46 13.45
N SER A 667 -3.86 41.58 13.07
CA SER A 667 -4.31 42.61 12.11
C SER A 667 -4.31 44.04 12.68
N GLU A 668 -4.37 44.19 14.01
CA GLU A 668 -4.31 45.52 14.64
C GLU A 668 -2.85 45.96 14.95
N LEU A 669 -1.91 45.01 14.95
CA LEU A 669 -0.50 45.28 15.22
C LEU A 669 0.35 45.45 13.96
N LEU A 670 -0.18 45.05 12.79
CA LEU A 670 0.39 45.27 11.47
C LEU A 670 -0.13 46.58 10.89
#